data_d2d497fb3c87f8e039304024429ddf03
#
_entry.id   d2d497fb3c87f8e039304024429ddf03
#
_cell.length_a   1.000
_cell.length_b   1.000
_cell.length_c   1.000
_cell.angle_alpha   90.00
_cell.angle_beta   90.00
_cell.angle_gamma   90.00
#
_symmetry.space_group_name_H-M   'P 1'
#
loop_
_entity.id
_entity.type
_entity.pdbx_description
1 polymer ?
#
loop_
_entity_poly.entity_id
_entity_poly.type
_entity_poly.pdbx_seq_one_letter_code
_entity_poly.pdbx_strand_id
1 'polypeptide(L)'
;MSSYKRTLVTCALPYANGPVHIGHLAGAYIPGDIYVRYLRMRGEDVVFVCGSDEHGVPITIKAKDQGVTPQDIVDKYHRVMKDAFTGLGINFDIYSRTSSEVHAKNASEFFRKLYDQDDFITQESEQLYDEQAHMFLTDRLIEGTCPKCGNPHAYGDQCEKCGCTLSPEELLEPKSRLSGSAPVKKKTKHWYLPLDKYEPWLRDWILEQHKEWKTNVYGQCKSWLDGGLQPRAVTRDLDWGVPVPVDGAEGKVLYVWFDAPIGYISNTKELLPQSWEKWWKDPETRLVHFIGKDNIVFHCIVFPSMLKAEGTYILPDNVPSNEFLNLEGDKISTSRNWAVWVNEYEEQFPGCEDVMRYVLTANAPETKDNDFTWKDFQSRNNSELLAVFGNFVNRAVVLTHKYFGGAVPQNKKPEAIDAETLEALKPCREALEKYIETFHFREALKEAMNMARIGNKYISDMEPWKVAKEDMDRCASILYTCLQICADLAIAFEPFTPFSAQKLRDILRVGVNAGWDYRAGEGTPTVNFYKEGEGKAVHTVHANGSGVQIASAVAPAPPIASDGPLPLTGPRVATDLHTTAAGSITLSWDMLGNAELLPSGHQLGEAVLLFRKIEDAEVEAQIARLEAIKKAREEAEAAKAAAEAAKKIEPQKPEVTFEQFGAMDIRTATVLEAERVPKTDKLLKLTIDTGIDQRTIVSGIAEYYSPEDMVGKQICILANLAPRVIRGIESKGMILMAKQGDGKMRFITPQEAVVNGAQIG
;
A
#
# COMPACT_ATOMS: atom_id res chain seq x y z
N MET A 1 -17.50 -25.64 -14.64
CA MET A 1 -16.09 -25.95 -14.32
C MET A 1 -15.24 -25.45 -15.45
N SER A 2 -14.18 -24.70 -15.15
CA SER A 2 -13.24 -24.13 -16.12
C SER A 2 -12.63 -25.24 -17.00
N SER A 3 -12.51 -25.00 -18.31
CA SER A 3 -11.83 -25.88 -19.25
C SER A 3 -10.30 -25.80 -19.12
N TYR A 4 -9.78 -24.98 -18.22
CA TYR A 4 -8.36 -24.73 -18.03
C TYR A 4 -7.69 -25.87 -17.24
N LYS A 5 -6.46 -26.22 -17.64
CA LYS A 5 -5.63 -27.23 -16.96
C LYS A 5 -4.82 -26.66 -15.81
N ARG A 6 -4.55 -25.33 -15.85
CA ARG A 6 -3.72 -24.65 -14.85
C ARG A 6 -4.09 -23.19 -14.74
N THR A 7 -3.72 -22.57 -13.63
CA THR A 7 -4.00 -21.17 -13.36
C THR A 7 -2.71 -20.42 -13.03
N LEU A 8 -2.42 -19.36 -13.79
CA LEU A 8 -1.37 -18.39 -13.48
C LEU A 8 -2.00 -17.19 -12.78
N VAL A 9 -1.60 -16.95 -11.54
CA VAL A 9 -2.07 -15.84 -10.74
C VAL A 9 -0.94 -14.83 -10.54
N THR A 10 -1.25 -13.56 -10.73
CA THR A 10 -0.31 -12.46 -10.46
C THR A 10 -0.93 -11.44 -9.53
N CYS A 11 -0.11 -10.72 -8.76
CA CYS A 11 -0.51 -9.49 -8.09
C CYS A 11 0.24 -8.30 -8.68
N ALA A 12 -0.40 -7.12 -8.68
CA ALA A 12 0.23 -5.88 -9.11
C ALA A 12 1.59 -5.69 -8.43
N LEU A 13 2.62 -5.36 -9.23
CA LEU A 13 3.96 -5.14 -8.69
C LEU A 13 3.97 -3.88 -7.82
N PRO A 14 4.31 -3.95 -6.51
CA PRO A 14 4.41 -2.78 -5.67
C PRO A 14 5.63 -1.97 -6.04
N TYR A 15 5.50 -0.65 -6.01
CA TYR A 15 6.56 0.28 -6.38
C TYR A 15 7.61 0.40 -5.27
N ALA A 16 8.90 0.11 -5.59
CA ALA A 16 9.98 -0.03 -4.61
C ALA A 16 10.53 1.31 -4.09
N ASN A 17 9.64 2.22 -3.69
CA ASN A 17 10.00 3.50 -3.11
C ASN A 17 9.56 3.67 -1.64
N GLY A 18 9.00 2.64 -1.03
CA GLY A 18 8.53 2.63 0.35
C GLY A 18 8.10 1.25 0.81
N PRO A 19 7.83 1.04 2.11
CA PRO A 19 7.25 -0.22 2.59
C PRO A 19 5.81 -0.39 2.11
N VAL A 20 5.29 -1.61 2.21
CA VAL A 20 3.87 -1.89 1.96
C VAL A 20 3.03 -1.55 3.19
N HIS A 21 1.79 -1.13 2.97
CA HIS A 21 0.80 -0.83 4.01
C HIS A 21 -0.48 -1.64 3.80
N ILE A 22 -1.36 -1.63 4.81
CA ILE A 22 -2.62 -2.40 4.81
C ILE A 22 -3.51 -2.15 3.58
N GLY A 23 -3.47 -0.95 2.99
CA GLY A 23 -4.20 -0.65 1.75
C GLY A 23 -3.72 -1.47 0.55
N HIS A 24 -2.40 -1.69 0.43
CA HIS A 24 -1.84 -2.58 -0.58
C HIS A 24 -2.30 -4.04 -0.36
N LEU A 25 -2.26 -4.49 0.91
CA LEU A 25 -2.67 -5.85 1.27
C LEU A 25 -4.13 -6.12 0.92
N ALA A 26 -5.03 -5.24 1.33
CA ALA A 26 -6.47 -5.36 1.06
C ALA A 26 -6.81 -5.17 -0.43
N GLY A 27 -5.99 -4.39 -1.14
CA GLY A 27 -6.20 -4.08 -2.56
C GLY A 27 -5.95 -5.26 -3.49
N ALA A 28 -4.86 -6.00 -3.28
CA ALA A 28 -4.42 -7.02 -4.22
C ALA A 28 -3.84 -8.29 -3.59
N TYR A 29 -3.00 -8.18 -2.55
CA TYR A 29 -2.13 -9.28 -2.15
C TYR A 29 -2.84 -10.33 -1.30
N ILE A 30 -3.66 -9.94 -0.31
CA ILE A 30 -4.49 -10.88 0.47
C ILE A 30 -5.53 -11.56 -0.44
N PRO A 31 -6.29 -10.83 -1.29
CA PRO A 31 -7.20 -11.46 -2.25
C PRO A 31 -6.53 -12.51 -3.15
N GLY A 32 -5.35 -12.19 -3.69
CA GLY A 32 -4.58 -13.12 -4.53
C GLY A 32 -4.14 -14.37 -3.77
N ASP A 33 -3.62 -14.22 -2.55
CA ASP A 33 -3.18 -15.33 -1.71
C ASP A 33 -4.35 -16.23 -1.28
N ILE A 34 -5.50 -15.64 -0.91
CA ILE A 34 -6.73 -16.40 -0.60
C ILE A 34 -7.13 -17.28 -1.78
N TYR A 35 -7.15 -16.72 -2.98
CA TYR A 35 -7.53 -17.44 -4.19
C TYR A 35 -6.55 -18.58 -4.50
N VAL A 36 -5.25 -18.32 -4.40
CA VAL A 36 -4.21 -19.33 -4.66
C VAL A 36 -4.27 -20.45 -3.64
N ARG A 37 -4.43 -20.16 -2.34
CA ARG A 37 -4.57 -21.18 -1.30
C ARG A 37 -5.77 -22.08 -1.54
N TYR A 38 -6.90 -21.49 -1.90
CA TYR A 38 -8.10 -22.24 -2.28
C TYR A 38 -7.85 -23.19 -3.44
N LEU A 39 -7.27 -22.71 -4.54
CA LEU A 39 -6.98 -23.54 -5.72
C LEU A 39 -5.98 -24.68 -5.38
N ARG A 40 -4.95 -24.38 -4.59
CA ARG A 40 -3.96 -25.38 -4.15
C ARG A 40 -4.60 -26.47 -3.28
N MET A 41 -5.50 -26.09 -2.36
CA MET A 41 -6.23 -27.07 -1.55
C MET A 41 -7.15 -27.97 -2.38
N ARG A 42 -7.62 -27.50 -3.53
CA ARG A 42 -8.34 -28.30 -4.53
C ARG A 42 -7.44 -29.20 -5.38
N GLY A 43 -6.11 -29.10 -5.21
CA GLY A 43 -5.14 -29.84 -6.00
C GLY A 43 -4.97 -29.30 -7.43
N GLU A 44 -5.36 -28.05 -7.69
CA GLU A 44 -5.17 -27.44 -9.01
C GLU A 44 -3.71 -27.05 -9.24
N ASP A 45 -3.29 -27.07 -10.51
CA ASP A 45 -1.95 -26.66 -10.96
C ASP A 45 -1.91 -25.11 -11.01
N VAL A 46 -1.26 -24.47 -10.02
CA VAL A 46 -1.28 -23.01 -9.82
C VAL A 46 0.13 -22.47 -9.63
N VAL A 47 0.47 -21.43 -10.40
CA VAL A 47 1.67 -20.63 -10.20
C VAL A 47 1.26 -19.22 -9.74
N PHE A 48 1.90 -18.72 -8.67
CA PHE A 48 1.64 -17.43 -8.08
C PHE A 48 2.88 -16.53 -8.13
N VAL A 49 2.88 -15.53 -9.01
CA VAL A 49 4.03 -14.65 -9.23
C VAL A 49 3.76 -13.21 -8.84
N CYS A 50 4.77 -12.59 -8.25
CA CYS A 50 4.83 -11.17 -7.99
C CYS A 50 6.29 -10.69 -8.00
N GLY A 51 6.52 -9.42 -7.80
CA GLY A 51 7.83 -8.79 -7.69
C GLY A 51 7.70 -7.32 -7.39
N SER A 52 8.81 -6.61 -7.26
CA SER A 52 8.83 -5.17 -7.10
C SER A 52 8.99 -4.44 -8.44
N ASP A 53 8.23 -3.37 -8.61
CA ASP A 53 8.45 -2.39 -9.67
C ASP A 53 9.52 -1.40 -9.23
N GLU A 54 10.65 -1.37 -9.93
CA GLU A 54 11.89 -0.73 -9.49
C GLU A 54 12.39 0.39 -10.41
N HIS A 55 11.65 0.73 -11.45
CA HIS A 55 12.04 1.77 -12.40
C HIS A 55 11.20 3.04 -12.23
N GLY A 56 11.70 4.16 -12.78
CA GLY A 56 10.96 5.41 -12.88
C GLY A 56 11.39 6.51 -11.92
N VAL A 57 10.82 7.68 -12.16
CA VAL A 57 11.18 8.98 -11.57
C VAL A 57 11.15 9.04 -10.03
N PRO A 58 10.11 8.53 -9.33
CA PRO A 58 10.06 8.66 -7.86
C PRO A 58 11.22 7.98 -7.13
N ILE A 59 11.79 6.90 -7.69
CA ILE A 59 12.97 6.23 -7.13
C ILE A 59 14.20 7.10 -7.29
N THR A 60 14.40 7.69 -8.47
CA THR A 60 15.51 8.62 -8.73
C THR A 60 15.47 9.84 -7.83
N ILE A 61 14.29 10.45 -7.63
CA ILE A 61 14.10 11.57 -6.70
C ILE A 61 14.47 11.15 -5.28
N LYS A 62 13.93 10.01 -4.81
CA LYS A 62 14.20 9.53 -3.45
C LYS A 62 15.67 9.20 -3.21
N ALA A 63 16.34 8.61 -4.20
CA ALA A 63 17.77 8.34 -4.15
C ALA A 63 18.58 9.65 -3.99
N LYS A 64 18.24 10.68 -4.79
CA LYS A 64 18.85 12.01 -4.69
C LYS A 64 18.61 12.67 -3.33
N ASP A 65 17.37 12.63 -2.82
CA ASP A 65 17.01 13.22 -1.53
C ASP A 65 17.77 12.57 -0.36
N GLN A 66 18.10 11.27 -0.48
CA GLN A 66 18.84 10.51 0.52
C GLN A 66 20.36 10.46 0.25
N GLY A 67 20.85 11.00 -0.86
CA GLY A 67 22.25 10.97 -1.23
C GLY A 67 22.82 9.58 -1.53
N VAL A 68 21.97 8.66 -2.03
CA VAL A 68 22.31 7.27 -2.38
C VAL A 68 21.98 6.98 -3.85
N THR A 69 22.32 5.80 -4.34
CA THR A 69 21.96 5.38 -5.70
C THR A 69 20.50 4.89 -5.80
N PRO A 70 19.87 4.93 -6.98
CA PRO A 70 18.57 4.27 -7.19
C PRO A 70 18.58 2.78 -6.83
N GLN A 71 19.69 2.08 -7.09
CA GLN A 71 19.88 0.67 -6.73
C GLN A 71 19.79 0.45 -5.21
N ASP A 72 20.41 1.31 -4.40
CA ASP A 72 20.35 1.21 -2.93
C ASP A 72 18.91 1.34 -2.41
N ILE A 73 18.12 2.24 -3.03
CA ILE A 73 16.71 2.42 -2.69
C ILE A 73 15.91 1.15 -2.98
N VAL A 74 16.02 0.62 -4.19
CA VAL A 74 15.22 -0.55 -4.60
C VAL A 74 15.66 -1.82 -3.87
N ASP A 75 16.95 -2.02 -3.61
CA ASP A 75 17.46 -3.15 -2.83
C ASP A 75 16.89 -3.16 -1.40
N LYS A 76 16.85 -1.98 -0.79
CA LYS A 76 16.24 -1.81 0.54
C LYS A 76 14.76 -2.18 0.53
N TYR A 77 13.96 -1.56 -0.35
CA TYR A 77 12.52 -1.71 -0.31
C TYR A 77 12.03 -3.02 -0.88
N HIS A 78 12.72 -3.59 -1.87
CA HIS A 78 12.49 -4.96 -2.32
C HIS A 78 12.51 -5.96 -1.14
N ARG A 79 13.57 -5.88 -0.31
CA ARG A 79 13.73 -6.73 0.88
C ARG A 79 12.61 -6.49 1.89
N VAL A 80 12.36 -5.24 2.26
CA VAL A 80 11.32 -4.87 3.23
C VAL A 80 9.93 -5.36 2.79
N MET A 81 9.60 -5.22 1.50
CA MET A 81 8.32 -5.68 0.96
C MET A 81 8.22 -7.20 0.98
N LYS A 82 9.26 -7.89 0.56
CA LYS A 82 9.33 -9.35 0.54
C LYS A 82 9.15 -9.94 1.93
N ASP A 83 9.87 -9.38 2.93
CA ASP A 83 9.79 -9.81 4.31
C ASP A 83 8.38 -9.57 4.87
N ALA A 84 7.77 -8.42 4.59
CA ALA A 84 6.41 -8.10 5.02
C ALA A 84 5.34 -9.03 4.40
N PHE A 85 5.44 -9.35 3.11
CA PHE A 85 4.52 -10.34 2.52
C PHE A 85 4.68 -11.72 3.14
N THR A 86 5.92 -12.10 3.37
CA THR A 86 6.28 -13.38 3.96
C THR A 86 5.81 -13.49 5.40
N GLY A 87 5.99 -12.44 6.21
CA GLY A 87 5.53 -12.35 7.60
C GLY A 87 4.03 -12.54 7.74
N LEU A 88 3.25 -11.97 6.82
CA LEU A 88 1.79 -12.17 6.77
C LEU A 88 1.35 -13.45 6.05
N GLY A 89 2.26 -14.33 5.71
CA GLY A 89 1.95 -15.61 5.08
C GLY A 89 1.46 -15.51 3.63
N ILE A 90 1.73 -14.38 2.93
CA ILE A 90 1.47 -14.27 1.49
C ILE A 90 2.59 -14.99 0.76
N ASN A 91 2.25 -16.11 0.13
CA ASN A 91 3.23 -17.11 -0.28
C ASN A 91 3.36 -17.21 -1.80
N PHE A 92 4.04 -16.20 -2.41
CA PHE A 92 4.38 -16.23 -3.82
C PHE A 92 5.36 -17.38 -4.13
N ASP A 93 5.19 -18.04 -5.28
CA ASP A 93 6.20 -19.01 -5.79
C ASP A 93 7.49 -18.28 -6.15
N ILE A 94 7.38 -17.05 -6.64
CA ILE A 94 8.50 -16.15 -6.81
C ILE A 94 8.08 -14.70 -6.50
N TYR A 95 8.94 -13.99 -5.75
CA TYR A 95 8.90 -12.54 -5.61
C TYR A 95 10.22 -11.97 -6.15
N SER A 96 10.23 -11.58 -7.43
CA SER A 96 11.39 -11.06 -8.15
C SER A 96 11.34 -9.54 -8.30
N ARG A 97 11.99 -8.97 -9.32
CA ARG A 97 12.17 -7.52 -9.47
C ARG A 97 12.38 -7.09 -10.91
N THR A 98 11.93 -5.88 -11.27
CA THR A 98 12.10 -5.36 -12.64
C THR A 98 13.53 -4.89 -12.92
N SER A 99 14.38 -4.67 -11.90
CA SER A 99 15.81 -4.37 -12.10
C SER A 99 16.69 -5.61 -12.31
N SER A 100 16.10 -6.83 -12.42
CA SER A 100 16.84 -8.07 -12.69
C SER A 100 17.35 -8.13 -14.14
N GLU A 101 18.48 -8.83 -14.35
CA GLU A 101 19.03 -9.06 -15.69
C GLU A 101 18.05 -9.85 -16.58
N VAL A 102 17.31 -10.80 -16.00
CA VAL A 102 16.30 -11.57 -16.71
C VAL A 102 15.19 -10.66 -17.23
N HIS A 103 14.75 -9.71 -16.39
CA HIS A 103 13.74 -8.74 -16.81
C HIS A 103 14.27 -7.78 -17.88
N ALA A 104 15.44 -7.20 -17.69
CA ALA A 104 16.03 -6.28 -18.66
C ALA A 104 16.16 -6.91 -20.05
N LYS A 105 16.61 -8.17 -20.10
CA LYS A 105 16.67 -8.94 -21.35
C LYS A 105 15.28 -9.18 -21.94
N ASN A 106 14.32 -9.64 -21.13
CA ASN A 106 12.97 -9.96 -21.58
C ASN A 106 12.21 -8.73 -22.08
N ALA A 107 12.29 -7.59 -21.37
CA ALA A 107 11.66 -6.33 -21.76
C ALA A 107 12.27 -5.78 -23.04
N SER A 108 13.60 -5.90 -23.20
CA SER A 108 14.30 -5.52 -24.43
C SER A 108 13.88 -6.38 -25.62
N GLU A 109 13.78 -7.72 -25.44
CA GLU A 109 13.30 -8.64 -26.48
C GLU A 109 11.85 -8.35 -26.88
N PHE A 110 10.99 -8.07 -25.90
CA PHE A 110 9.59 -7.73 -26.12
C PHE A 110 9.44 -6.43 -26.91
N PHE A 111 10.15 -5.36 -26.49
CA PHE A 111 10.16 -4.09 -27.22
C PHE A 111 10.69 -4.27 -28.64
N ARG A 112 11.82 -4.96 -28.84
CA ARG A 112 12.40 -5.19 -30.17
C ARG A 112 11.44 -5.93 -31.09
N LYS A 113 10.72 -6.93 -30.59
CA LYS A 113 9.73 -7.65 -31.38
C LYS A 113 8.63 -6.73 -31.90
N LEU A 114 8.06 -5.87 -31.06
CA LEU A 114 7.06 -4.90 -31.49
C LEU A 114 7.64 -3.86 -32.47
N TYR A 115 8.89 -3.44 -32.24
CA TYR A 115 9.60 -2.54 -33.13
C TYR A 115 9.82 -3.14 -34.53
N ASP A 116 10.29 -4.40 -34.60
CA ASP A 116 10.52 -5.11 -35.86
C ASP A 116 9.22 -5.46 -36.60
N GLN A 117 8.08 -5.49 -35.90
CA GLN A 117 6.72 -5.65 -36.47
C GLN A 117 6.10 -4.32 -36.95
N ASP A 118 6.81 -3.19 -36.79
CA ASP A 118 6.32 -1.84 -37.11
C ASP A 118 5.04 -1.45 -36.33
N ASP A 119 4.94 -1.94 -35.11
CA ASP A 119 3.78 -1.69 -34.22
C ASP A 119 3.93 -0.41 -33.37
N PHE A 120 5.02 0.34 -33.52
CA PHE A 120 5.19 1.63 -32.85
C PHE A 120 5.10 2.81 -33.79
N ILE A 121 4.47 3.89 -33.35
CA ILE A 121 4.53 5.20 -34.00
C ILE A 121 5.70 5.96 -33.37
N THR A 122 6.50 6.63 -34.21
CA THR A 122 7.57 7.50 -33.75
C THR A 122 7.14 8.96 -33.87
N GLN A 123 7.29 9.73 -32.77
CA GLN A 123 6.95 11.15 -32.76
C GLN A 123 8.08 11.98 -32.16
N GLU A 124 8.36 13.12 -32.72
CA GLU A 124 9.19 14.18 -32.13
C GLU A 124 8.28 15.18 -31.41
N SER A 125 8.62 15.54 -30.19
CA SER A 125 7.94 16.55 -29.39
C SER A 125 8.94 17.49 -28.74
N GLU A 126 8.52 18.72 -28.44
CA GLU A 126 9.27 19.61 -27.57
C GLU A 126 8.87 19.32 -26.12
N GLN A 127 9.85 18.98 -25.28
CA GLN A 127 9.64 18.74 -23.86
C GLN A 127 10.51 19.67 -23.02
N LEU A 128 10.12 19.83 -21.75
CA LEU A 128 10.85 20.68 -20.82
C LEU A 128 12.16 20.00 -20.39
N TYR A 129 13.26 20.75 -20.42
CA TYR A 129 14.62 20.28 -20.15
C TYR A 129 15.28 21.17 -19.10
N ASP A 130 15.93 20.57 -18.14
CA ASP A 130 16.76 21.23 -17.14
C ASP A 130 18.20 21.30 -17.63
N GLU A 131 18.68 22.51 -17.96
CA GLU A 131 20.06 22.71 -18.41
C GLU A 131 21.10 22.50 -17.32
N GLN A 132 20.74 22.68 -16.04
CA GLN A 132 21.66 22.47 -14.92
C GLN A 132 21.79 21.00 -14.53
N ALA A 133 20.67 20.27 -14.58
CA ALA A 133 20.66 18.84 -14.29
C ALA A 133 20.96 17.98 -15.54
N HIS A 134 21.04 18.60 -16.73
CA HIS A 134 21.23 17.95 -18.02
C HIS A 134 20.18 16.84 -18.30
N MET A 135 18.92 17.07 -17.90
CA MET A 135 17.87 16.06 -17.95
C MET A 135 16.54 16.64 -18.46
N PHE A 136 15.76 15.84 -19.21
CA PHE A 136 14.38 16.16 -19.50
C PHE A 136 13.50 16.04 -18.25
N LEU A 137 12.55 16.96 -18.12
CA LEU A 137 11.66 17.03 -16.96
C LEU A 137 10.31 16.41 -17.33
N THR A 138 10.10 15.17 -16.93
CA THR A 138 8.86 14.46 -17.12
C THR A 138 8.12 14.28 -15.80
N ASP A 139 6.80 14.18 -15.86
CA ASP A 139 5.95 13.79 -14.75
C ASP A 139 6.25 14.58 -13.46
N ARG A 140 6.79 13.92 -12.45
CA ARG A 140 7.07 14.49 -11.11
C ARG A 140 8.43 15.17 -10.94
N LEU A 141 9.25 15.21 -12.00
CA LEU A 141 10.48 16.00 -12.01
C LEU A 141 10.24 17.50 -12.15
N ILE A 142 9.01 17.89 -12.47
CA ILE A 142 8.61 19.29 -12.62
C ILE A 142 7.43 19.63 -11.71
N GLU A 143 7.48 20.82 -11.14
CA GLU A 143 6.36 21.40 -10.40
C GLU A 143 6.06 22.80 -10.89
N GLY A 144 4.81 23.23 -10.69
CA GLY A 144 4.35 24.55 -11.08
C GLY A 144 2.96 24.82 -10.56
N THR A 145 2.37 25.95 -10.99
CA THR A 145 1.03 26.31 -10.57
C THR A 145 -0.02 25.61 -11.45
N CYS A 146 -0.97 24.93 -10.82
CA CYS A 146 -2.07 24.28 -11.50
C CYS A 146 -2.98 25.28 -12.22
N PRO A 147 -3.21 25.16 -13.52
CA PRO A 147 -4.07 26.10 -14.25
C PRO A 147 -5.55 26.02 -13.87
N LYS A 148 -6.00 24.90 -13.25
CA LYS A 148 -7.41 24.69 -12.88
C LYS A 148 -7.74 25.21 -11.48
N CYS A 149 -6.87 25.01 -10.48
CA CYS A 149 -7.19 25.35 -9.09
C CYS A 149 -6.20 26.31 -8.42
N GLY A 150 -5.16 26.78 -9.14
CA GLY A 150 -4.17 27.70 -8.60
C GLY A 150 -3.24 27.10 -7.55
N ASN A 151 -3.18 25.78 -7.40
CA ASN A 151 -2.24 25.12 -6.50
C ASN A 151 -0.80 25.36 -6.99
N PRO A 152 0.09 26.02 -6.21
CA PRO A 152 1.46 26.31 -6.66
C PRO A 152 2.40 25.09 -6.69
N HIS A 153 1.96 23.95 -6.17
CA HIS A 153 2.70 22.70 -6.11
C HIS A 153 1.97 21.58 -6.88
N ALA A 154 1.60 21.83 -8.12
CA ALA A 154 1.09 20.80 -9.00
C ALA A 154 2.26 20.15 -9.76
N TYR A 155 2.19 18.85 -9.99
CA TYR A 155 3.19 18.11 -10.78
C TYR A 155 2.80 18.05 -12.25
N GLY A 156 3.77 17.67 -13.09
CA GLY A 156 3.57 17.59 -14.52
C GLY A 156 2.65 16.45 -14.98
N ASP A 157 2.29 15.52 -14.09
CA ASP A 157 1.35 14.42 -14.35
C ASP A 157 -0.03 14.68 -13.74
N GLN A 158 -0.08 15.33 -12.58
CA GLN A 158 -1.32 15.50 -11.83
C GLN A 158 -1.23 16.62 -10.79
N CYS A 159 -2.33 17.30 -10.54
CA CYS A 159 -2.48 18.17 -9.39
C CYS A 159 -3.03 17.39 -8.18
N GLU A 160 -2.22 17.21 -7.13
CA GLU A 160 -2.64 16.47 -5.94
C GLU A 160 -3.78 17.14 -5.15
N LYS A 161 -4.00 18.46 -5.34
CA LYS A 161 -5.07 19.18 -4.66
C LYS A 161 -6.43 18.99 -5.30
N CYS A 162 -6.55 19.10 -6.62
CA CYS A 162 -7.83 18.98 -7.32
C CYS A 162 -7.98 17.68 -8.13
N GLY A 163 -6.94 16.84 -8.16
CA GLY A 163 -6.97 15.54 -8.82
C GLY A 163 -6.97 15.59 -10.36
N CYS A 164 -6.83 16.77 -10.98
CA CYS A 164 -6.81 16.85 -12.44
C CYS A 164 -5.51 16.30 -13.00
N THR A 165 -5.61 15.57 -14.11
CA THR A 165 -4.46 15.19 -14.93
C THR A 165 -3.91 16.43 -15.62
N LEU A 166 -2.59 16.53 -15.70
CA LEU A 166 -1.84 17.64 -16.31
C LEU A 166 -0.77 17.07 -17.24
N SER A 167 -0.28 17.91 -18.14
CA SER A 167 1.02 17.72 -18.79
C SER A 167 2.01 18.79 -18.29
N PRO A 168 3.32 18.53 -18.37
CA PRO A 168 4.33 19.49 -17.94
C PRO A 168 4.16 20.89 -18.57
N GLU A 169 3.70 20.95 -19.81
CA GLU A 169 3.51 22.20 -20.56
C GLU A 169 2.29 23.01 -20.12
N GLU A 170 1.33 22.38 -19.42
CA GLU A 170 0.14 23.06 -18.90
C GLU A 170 0.40 23.78 -17.57
N LEU A 171 1.51 23.45 -16.88
CA LEU A 171 1.87 24.10 -15.63
C LEU A 171 2.22 25.58 -15.86
N LEU A 172 1.69 26.45 -15.01
CA LEU A 172 2.10 27.85 -14.97
C LEU A 172 3.36 27.97 -14.11
N GLU A 173 4.34 28.78 -14.58
CA GLU A 173 5.62 29.00 -13.92
C GLU A 173 6.33 27.68 -13.53
N PRO A 174 6.55 26.75 -14.51
CA PRO A 174 7.15 25.47 -14.22
C PRO A 174 8.59 25.61 -13.71
N LYS A 175 8.97 24.77 -12.74
CA LYS A 175 10.32 24.70 -12.18
C LYS A 175 10.78 23.24 -12.08
N SER A 176 12.05 23.02 -12.36
CA SER A 176 12.69 21.73 -12.14
C SER A 176 12.74 21.42 -10.62
N ARG A 177 12.34 20.23 -10.25
CA ARG A 177 12.53 19.72 -8.88
C ARG A 177 13.97 19.22 -8.64
N LEU A 178 14.77 19.12 -9.68
CA LEU A 178 16.15 18.70 -9.58
C LEU A 178 17.10 19.86 -9.23
N SER A 179 16.94 21.00 -9.90
CA SER A 179 17.81 22.17 -9.75
C SER A 179 17.09 23.41 -9.19
N GLY A 180 15.76 23.45 -9.25
CA GLY A 180 14.95 24.65 -8.94
C GLY A 180 14.92 25.67 -10.08
N SER A 181 15.61 25.41 -11.22
CA SER A 181 15.68 26.33 -12.35
C SER A 181 14.39 26.32 -13.18
N ALA A 182 14.14 27.39 -13.92
CA ALA A 182 13.13 27.41 -14.98
C ALA A 182 13.61 26.54 -16.16
N PRO A 183 12.80 25.57 -16.64
CA PRO A 183 13.21 24.69 -17.73
C PRO A 183 13.15 25.39 -19.09
N VAL A 184 13.91 24.86 -20.04
CA VAL A 184 13.84 25.24 -21.46
C VAL A 184 13.16 24.18 -22.29
N LYS A 185 12.64 24.53 -23.46
CA LYS A 185 12.09 23.54 -24.40
C LYS A 185 13.19 22.95 -25.26
N LYS A 186 13.21 21.61 -25.35
CA LYS A 186 14.16 20.86 -26.18
C LYS A 186 13.42 19.75 -26.93
N LYS A 187 13.79 19.51 -28.17
CA LYS A 187 13.20 18.42 -28.98
C LYS A 187 13.71 17.07 -28.51
N THR A 188 12.79 16.12 -28.41
CA THR A 188 13.09 14.72 -28.16
C THR A 188 12.17 13.82 -28.98
N LYS A 189 12.62 12.59 -29.25
CA LYS A 189 11.91 11.59 -30.05
C LYS A 189 11.53 10.42 -29.14
N HIS A 190 10.25 9.99 -29.21
CA HIS A 190 9.76 8.84 -28.46
C HIS A 190 9.01 7.86 -29.36
N TRP A 191 8.90 6.62 -28.89
CA TRP A 191 8.09 5.56 -29.48
C TRP A 191 6.77 5.47 -28.73
N TYR A 192 5.68 5.26 -29.48
CA TYR A 192 4.32 5.24 -28.97
C TYR A 192 3.64 3.95 -29.40
N LEU A 193 3.00 3.26 -28.45
CA LEU A 193 2.05 2.18 -28.76
C LEU A 193 0.73 2.81 -29.23
N PRO A 194 0.27 2.53 -30.47
CA PRO A 194 -0.97 3.10 -31.01
C PRO A 194 -2.19 2.40 -30.42
N LEU A 195 -2.61 2.78 -29.20
CA LEU A 195 -3.75 2.16 -28.50
C LEU A 195 -5.07 2.31 -29.28
N ASP A 196 -5.22 3.37 -30.06
CA ASP A 196 -6.35 3.61 -30.96
C ASP A 196 -6.50 2.50 -32.00
N LYS A 197 -5.40 1.93 -32.51
CA LYS A 197 -5.39 0.75 -33.42
C LYS A 197 -6.07 -0.47 -32.75
N TYR A 198 -5.93 -0.65 -31.43
CA TYR A 198 -6.46 -1.78 -30.67
C TYR A 198 -7.83 -1.52 -30.07
N GLU A 199 -8.34 -0.28 -30.08
CA GLU A 199 -9.62 0.09 -29.46
C GLU A 199 -10.82 -0.73 -29.97
N PRO A 200 -11.03 -0.98 -31.28
CA PRO A 200 -12.15 -1.78 -31.73
C PRO A 200 -12.14 -3.21 -31.19
N TRP A 201 -10.95 -3.83 -31.13
CA TRP A 201 -10.78 -5.14 -30.53
C TRP A 201 -11.00 -5.14 -29.03
N LEU A 202 -10.47 -4.14 -28.30
CA LEU A 202 -10.67 -3.99 -26.86
C LEU A 202 -12.14 -3.80 -26.50
N ARG A 203 -12.91 -3.07 -27.35
CA ARG A 203 -14.35 -2.91 -27.15
C ARG A 203 -15.09 -4.24 -27.23
N ASP A 204 -14.81 -5.04 -28.24
CA ASP A 204 -15.41 -6.37 -28.36
C ASP A 204 -14.96 -7.29 -27.22
N TRP A 205 -13.66 -7.36 -26.97
CA TRP A 205 -13.10 -8.24 -25.94
C TRP A 205 -13.59 -7.90 -24.54
N ILE A 206 -13.56 -6.62 -24.13
CA ILE A 206 -13.97 -6.24 -22.76
C ILE A 206 -15.48 -6.12 -22.65
N LEU A 207 -16.13 -5.35 -23.56
CA LEU A 207 -17.53 -4.95 -23.37
C LEU A 207 -18.52 -6.04 -23.80
N GLU A 208 -18.10 -6.98 -24.66
CA GLU A 208 -18.99 -8.06 -25.12
C GLU A 208 -18.61 -9.42 -24.54
N GLN A 209 -17.30 -9.73 -24.42
CA GLN A 209 -16.84 -11.05 -23.98
C GLN A 209 -16.57 -11.17 -22.48
N HIS A 210 -16.36 -10.06 -21.76
CA HIS A 210 -16.02 -10.03 -20.32
C HIS A 210 -17.01 -9.19 -19.49
N LYS A 211 -18.31 -9.36 -19.73
CA LYS A 211 -19.36 -8.69 -18.95
C LYS A 211 -19.45 -9.14 -17.49
N GLU A 212 -18.87 -10.30 -17.20
CA GLU A 212 -18.76 -10.88 -15.86
C GLU A 212 -17.68 -10.27 -14.98
N TRP A 213 -16.77 -9.46 -15.55
CA TRP A 213 -15.77 -8.78 -14.76
C TRP A 213 -16.42 -7.85 -13.72
N LYS A 214 -15.71 -7.61 -12.61
CA LYS A 214 -16.23 -6.72 -11.56
C LYS A 214 -16.69 -5.39 -12.13
N THR A 215 -17.78 -4.87 -11.58
CA THR A 215 -18.46 -3.65 -12.08
C THR A 215 -17.54 -2.44 -12.16
N ASN A 216 -16.61 -2.28 -11.20
CA ASN A 216 -15.64 -1.19 -11.22
C ASN A 216 -14.64 -1.35 -12.38
N VAL A 217 -14.16 -2.56 -12.64
CA VAL A 217 -13.24 -2.86 -13.76
C VAL A 217 -13.93 -2.59 -15.08
N TYR A 218 -15.09 -3.21 -15.29
CA TYR A 218 -15.89 -3.02 -16.50
C TYR A 218 -16.24 -1.54 -16.75
N GLY A 219 -16.71 -0.85 -15.70
CA GLY A 219 -17.12 0.56 -15.79
C GLY A 219 -15.95 1.50 -16.11
N GLN A 220 -14.79 1.28 -15.50
CA GLN A 220 -13.60 2.09 -15.78
C GLN A 220 -13.07 1.84 -17.20
N CYS A 221 -13.00 0.58 -17.64
CA CYS A 221 -12.62 0.25 -19.03
C CYS A 221 -13.58 0.89 -20.04
N LYS A 222 -14.89 0.76 -19.80
CA LYS A 222 -15.90 1.40 -20.64
C LYS A 222 -15.72 2.91 -20.73
N SER A 223 -15.47 3.57 -19.60
CA SER A 223 -15.25 5.04 -19.58
C SER A 223 -14.02 5.46 -20.41
N TRP A 224 -12.93 4.69 -20.33
CA TRP A 224 -11.73 4.96 -21.13
C TRP A 224 -11.96 4.73 -22.61
N LEU A 225 -12.60 3.64 -22.98
CA LEU A 225 -12.96 3.34 -24.36
C LEU A 225 -13.93 4.39 -24.94
N ASP A 226 -14.94 4.81 -24.17
CA ASP A 226 -15.88 5.85 -24.62
C ASP A 226 -15.22 7.22 -24.81
N GLY A 227 -14.13 7.49 -24.08
CA GLY A 227 -13.29 8.68 -24.26
C GLY A 227 -12.41 8.67 -25.51
N GLY A 228 -12.26 7.51 -26.15
CA GLY A 228 -11.36 7.30 -27.29
C GLY A 228 -9.90 7.14 -26.84
N LEU A 229 -9.26 6.04 -27.25
CA LEU A 229 -7.87 5.78 -26.92
C LEU A 229 -6.92 6.60 -27.80
N GLN A 230 -5.78 7.00 -27.22
CA GLN A 230 -4.73 7.75 -27.92
C GLN A 230 -3.42 6.97 -27.87
N PRO A 231 -2.52 7.16 -28.85
CA PRO A 231 -1.17 6.60 -28.81
C PRO A 231 -0.46 6.96 -27.49
N ARG A 232 0.19 5.97 -26.86
CA ARG A 232 0.85 6.15 -25.57
C ARG A 232 2.35 5.93 -25.67
N ALA A 233 3.15 6.91 -25.21
CA ALA A 233 4.60 6.81 -25.22
C ALA A 233 5.07 5.62 -24.35
N VAL A 234 5.97 4.80 -24.91
CA VAL A 234 6.56 3.61 -24.26
C VAL A 234 8.02 3.80 -23.90
N THR A 235 8.56 5.00 -24.12
CA THR A 235 9.94 5.38 -23.78
C THR A 235 9.98 6.70 -23.02
N ARG A 236 11.07 6.92 -22.25
CA ARG A 236 11.33 8.15 -21.50
C ARG A 236 12.81 8.53 -21.58
N ASP A 237 13.09 9.83 -21.52
CA ASP A 237 14.44 10.36 -21.34
C ASP A 237 14.82 10.30 -19.85
N LEU A 238 15.38 9.21 -19.41
CA LEU A 238 15.80 8.92 -18.03
C LEU A 238 17.04 8.04 -18.04
N ASP A 239 17.80 8.07 -16.93
CA ASP A 239 19.01 7.26 -16.76
C ASP A 239 18.75 5.95 -15.98
N TRP A 240 17.60 5.84 -15.31
CA TRP A 240 17.22 4.69 -14.50
C TRP A 240 16.03 3.94 -15.10
N GLY A 241 16.29 2.75 -15.63
CA GLY A 241 15.32 1.88 -16.30
C GLY A 241 15.99 0.95 -17.30
N VAL A 242 15.20 0.13 -18.01
CA VAL A 242 15.71 -0.73 -19.08
C VAL A 242 16.04 0.13 -20.31
N PRO A 243 17.30 0.15 -20.80
CA PRO A 243 17.66 0.92 -21.99
C PRO A 243 16.83 0.51 -23.21
N VAL A 244 16.42 1.48 -24.01
CA VAL A 244 15.68 1.22 -25.27
C VAL A 244 16.61 0.53 -26.28
N PRO A 245 16.30 -0.69 -26.75
CA PRO A 245 17.26 -1.54 -27.46
C PRO A 245 17.31 -1.31 -28.98
N VAL A 246 17.18 -0.04 -29.45
CA VAL A 246 17.22 0.31 -30.87
C VAL A 246 18.12 1.51 -31.15
N ASP A 247 18.65 1.61 -32.37
CA ASP A 247 19.52 2.70 -32.76
C ASP A 247 18.80 4.06 -32.73
N GLY A 248 19.52 5.11 -32.30
CA GLY A 248 18.98 6.46 -32.14
C GLY A 248 18.11 6.64 -30.88
N ALA A 249 18.24 5.74 -29.91
CA ALA A 249 17.56 5.79 -28.62
C ALA A 249 18.53 6.06 -27.45
N GLU A 250 19.70 6.61 -27.70
CA GLU A 250 20.71 6.91 -26.68
C GLU A 250 20.13 7.83 -25.59
N GLY A 251 20.36 7.51 -24.32
CA GLY A 251 19.83 8.26 -23.16
C GLY A 251 18.33 8.06 -22.91
N LYS A 252 17.77 6.98 -23.44
CA LYS A 252 16.36 6.64 -23.23
C LYS A 252 16.21 5.26 -22.62
N VAL A 253 15.17 5.14 -21.79
CA VAL A 253 14.75 3.89 -21.16
C VAL A 253 13.31 3.56 -21.54
N LEU A 254 12.92 2.31 -21.38
CA LEU A 254 11.53 1.90 -21.45
C LEU A 254 10.72 2.62 -20.37
N TYR A 255 9.52 3.04 -20.71
CA TYR A 255 8.62 3.66 -19.73
C TYR A 255 8.15 2.62 -18.73
N VAL A 256 8.20 2.95 -17.45
CA VAL A 256 7.88 2.04 -16.35
C VAL A 256 6.53 1.31 -16.52
N TRP A 257 5.53 1.97 -17.07
CA TRP A 257 4.22 1.36 -17.32
C TRP A 257 4.16 0.46 -18.57
N PHE A 258 5.23 0.45 -19.37
CA PHE A 258 5.42 -0.51 -20.45
C PHE A 258 6.25 -1.71 -19.96
N ASP A 259 7.32 -1.49 -19.21
CA ASP A 259 8.20 -2.56 -18.78
C ASP A 259 7.67 -3.33 -17.55
N ALA A 260 7.04 -2.65 -16.58
CA ALA A 260 6.55 -3.28 -15.36
C ALA A 260 5.64 -4.51 -15.59
N PRO A 261 4.60 -4.46 -16.46
CA PRO A 261 3.75 -5.64 -16.68
C PRO A 261 4.48 -6.80 -17.38
N ILE A 262 5.56 -6.54 -18.13
CA ILE A 262 6.43 -7.58 -18.67
C ILE A 262 7.15 -8.31 -17.51
N GLY A 263 7.27 -7.68 -16.34
CA GLY A 263 7.80 -8.27 -15.12
C GLY A 263 7.12 -9.57 -14.73
N TYR A 264 5.82 -9.71 -14.94
CA TYR A 264 5.11 -10.98 -14.67
C TYR A 264 5.65 -12.13 -15.52
N ILE A 265 5.90 -11.86 -16.80
CA ILE A 265 6.50 -12.83 -17.73
C ILE A 265 7.93 -13.15 -17.31
N SER A 266 8.71 -12.13 -16.96
CA SER A 266 10.09 -12.26 -16.51
C SER A 266 10.20 -13.10 -15.23
N ASN A 267 9.33 -12.83 -14.26
CA ASN A 267 9.29 -13.59 -13.00
C ASN A 267 8.94 -15.06 -13.25
N THR A 268 8.01 -15.34 -14.17
CA THR A 268 7.68 -16.72 -14.55
C THR A 268 8.85 -17.39 -15.28
N LYS A 269 9.57 -16.68 -16.14
CA LYS A 269 10.79 -17.19 -16.81
C LYS A 269 11.91 -17.51 -15.81
N GLU A 270 12.05 -16.68 -14.79
CA GLU A 270 13.04 -16.90 -13.72
C GLU A 270 12.69 -18.11 -12.87
N LEU A 271 11.42 -18.27 -12.50
CA LEU A 271 10.92 -19.40 -11.73
C LEU A 271 10.99 -20.72 -12.52
N LEU A 272 10.57 -20.70 -13.78
CA LEU A 272 10.35 -21.89 -14.63
C LEU A 272 11.05 -21.73 -15.98
N PRO A 273 12.38 -21.67 -16.04
CA PRO A 273 13.12 -21.35 -17.26
C PRO A 273 12.88 -22.32 -18.42
N GLN A 274 12.50 -23.56 -18.13
CA GLN A 274 12.27 -24.60 -19.14
C GLN A 274 10.81 -24.74 -19.57
N SER A 275 9.86 -24.20 -18.77
CA SER A 275 8.42 -24.45 -18.98
C SER A 275 7.52 -23.21 -18.87
N TRP A 276 8.10 -22.01 -18.77
CA TRP A 276 7.34 -20.75 -18.64
C TRP A 276 6.34 -20.53 -19.78
N GLU A 277 6.64 -21.00 -21.00
CA GLU A 277 5.77 -20.80 -22.17
C GLU A 277 4.41 -21.47 -21.99
N LYS A 278 4.35 -22.62 -21.31
CA LYS A 278 3.06 -23.27 -21.03
C LYS A 278 2.14 -22.40 -20.15
N TRP A 279 2.71 -21.48 -19.39
CA TRP A 279 1.96 -20.57 -18.51
C TRP A 279 1.52 -19.29 -19.20
N TRP A 280 2.26 -18.86 -20.23
CA TRP A 280 2.00 -17.58 -20.90
C TRP A 280 1.51 -17.72 -22.34
N LYS A 281 1.64 -18.90 -22.97
CA LYS A 281 1.33 -19.09 -24.39
C LYS A 281 0.34 -20.24 -24.65
N ASP A 282 0.09 -21.11 -23.67
CA ASP A 282 -0.86 -22.20 -23.82
C ASP A 282 -2.27 -21.76 -23.44
N PRO A 283 -3.27 -21.84 -24.35
CA PRO A 283 -4.64 -21.44 -24.09
C PRO A 283 -5.35 -22.27 -23.01
N GLU A 284 -4.77 -23.40 -22.59
CA GLU A 284 -5.26 -24.19 -21.45
C GLU A 284 -4.81 -23.60 -20.08
N THR A 285 -4.11 -22.46 -20.08
CA THR A 285 -3.75 -21.69 -18.88
C THR A 285 -4.73 -20.54 -18.66
N ARG A 286 -5.32 -20.49 -17.46
CA ARG A 286 -6.10 -19.38 -16.98
C ARG A 286 -5.18 -18.30 -16.40
N LEU A 287 -5.23 -17.06 -16.90
CA LEU A 287 -4.47 -15.94 -16.36
C LEU A 287 -5.36 -15.02 -15.55
N VAL A 288 -5.02 -14.77 -14.27
CA VAL A 288 -5.77 -13.91 -13.36
C VAL A 288 -4.83 -12.87 -12.73
N HIS A 289 -5.17 -11.58 -12.87
CA HIS A 289 -4.41 -10.47 -12.30
C HIS A 289 -5.14 -9.83 -11.12
N PHE A 290 -4.61 -9.93 -9.89
CA PHE A 290 -5.13 -9.20 -8.72
C PHE A 290 -4.49 -7.82 -8.62
N ILE A 291 -5.30 -6.76 -8.63
CA ILE A 291 -4.82 -5.38 -8.72
C ILE A 291 -5.65 -4.42 -7.84
N GLY A 292 -5.11 -3.23 -7.56
CA GLY A 292 -5.89 -2.08 -7.10
C GLY A 292 -6.51 -1.31 -8.27
N LYS A 293 -7.54 -0.51 -8.03
CA LYS A 293 -8.30 0.23 -9.07
C LYS A 293 -7.45 1.18 -9.93
N ASP A 294 -6.37 1.69 -9.39
CA ASP A 294 -5.41 2.56 -10.09
C ASP A 294 -4.65 1.85 -11.21
N ASN A 295 -4.62 0.52 -11.17
CA ASN A 295 -3.96 -0.33 -12.16
C ASN A 295 -4.89 -0.90 -13.25
N ILE A 296 -6.20 -0.63 -13.19
CA ILE A 296 -7.18 -1.21 -14.14
C ILE A 296 -6.81 -0.92 -15.59
N VAL A 297 -6.51 0.35 -15.92
CA VAL A 297 -6.19 0.76 -17.30
C VAL A 297 -4.97 0.01 -17.83
N PHE A 298 -3.96 -0.20 -16.98
CA PHE A 298 -2.74 -0.88 -17.39
C PHE A 298 -2.94 -2.38 -17.62
N HIS A 299 -3.74 -3.05 -16.78
CA HIS A 299 -3.97 -4.49 -16.87
C HIS A 299 -5.11 -4.89 -17.80
N CYS A 300 -6.03 -3.97 -18.09
CA CYS A 300 -7.18 -4.27 -18.96
C CYS A 300 -7.09 -3.65 -20.36
N ILE A 301 -6.28 -2.59 -20.54
CA ILE A 301 -6.16 -1.90 -21.84
C ILE A 301 -4.72 -1.96 -22.36
N VAL A 302 -3.73 -1.42 -21.60
CA VAL A 302 -2.36 -1.25 -22.11
C VAL A 302 -1.67 -2.61 -22.26
N PHE A 303 -1.58 -3.39 -21.20
CA PHE A 303 -0.90 -4.68 -21.23
C PHE A 303 -1.56 -5.70 -22.19
N PRO A 304 -2.90 -5.86 -22.21
CA PRO A 304 -3.53 -6.70 -23.23
C PRO A 304 -3.27 -6.22 -24.67
N SER A 305 -3.18 -4.91 -24.92
CA SER A 305 -2.78 -4.40 -26.23
C SER A 305 -1.35 -4.79 -26.60
N MET A 306 -0.43 -4.74 -25.64
CA MET A 306 0.95 -5.20 -25.83
C MET A 306 1.02 -6.70 -26.13
N LEU A 307 0.28 -7.53 -25.37
CA LEU A 307 0.21 -8.98 -25.60
C LEU A 307 -0.42 -9.33 -26.95
N LYS A 308 -1.45 -8.57 -27.35
CA LYS A 308 -2.11 -8.70 -28.64
C LYS A 308 -1.20 -8.30 -29.80
N ALA A 309 -0.42 -7.23 -29.64
CA ALA A 309 0.57 -6.77 -30.61
C ALA A 309 1.68 -7.83 -30.80
N GLU A 310 2.20 -8.38 -29.70
CA GLU A 310 3.22 -9.44 -29.74
C GLU A 310 2.69 -10.73 -30.38
N GLY A 311 1.42 -11.08 -30.13
CA GLY A 311 0.63 -12.06 -30.87
C GLY A 311 0.74 -13.51 -30.42
N THR A 312 1.62 -13.87 -29.48
CA THR A 312 1.82 -15.26 -29.01
C THR A 312 1.38 -15.52 -27.57
N TYR A 313 1.09 -14.47 -26.81
CA TYR A 313 0.70 -14.59 -25.39
C TYR A 313 -0.81 -14.77 -25.23
N ILE A 314 -1.19 -15.46 -24.15
CA ILE A 314 -2.58 -15.52 -23.70
C ILE A 314 -2.99 -14.15 -23.09
N LEU A 315 -4.30 -13.94 -23.04
CA LEU A 315 -4.90 -12.74 -22.45
C LEU A 315 -5.46 -13.05 -21.07
N PRO A 316 -5.63 -12.06 -20.18
CA PRO A 316 -6.28 -12.26 -18.89
C PRO A 316 -7.71 -12.81 -19.03
N ASP A 317 -8.00 -13.89 -18.30
CA ASP A 317 -9.36 -14.41 -18.11
C ASP A 317 -10.17 -13.50 -17.17
N ASN A 318 -9.52 -13.03 -16.10
CA ASN A 318 -10.12 -12.09 -15.17
C ASN A 318 -9.09 -11.15 -14.54
N VAL A 319 -9.56 -9.94 -14.17
CA VAL A 319 -8.76 -8.93 -13.50
C VAL A 319 -9.51 -8.42 -12.27
N PRO A 320 -9.54 -9.21 -11.17
CA PRO A 320 -10.19 -8.79 -9.93
C PRO A 320 -9.50 -7.55 -9.36
N SER A 321 -10.24 -6.46 -9.22
CA SER A 321 -9.75 -5.19 -8.70
C SER A 321 -10.55 -4.76 -7.49
N ASN A 322 -9.86 -4.29 -6.45
CA ASN A 322 -10.47 -3.66 -5.29
C ASN A 322 -10.33 -2.13 -5.33
N GLU A 323 -11.27 -1.45 -4.69
CA GLU A 323 -11.26 -0.02 -4.43
C GLU A 323 -10.23 0.35 -3.35
N PHE A 324 -10.20 1.60 -2.86
CA PHE A 324 -9.26 2.01 -1.82
C PHE A 324 -9.73 1.66 -0.42
N LEU A 325 -8.76 1.28 0.42
CA LEU A 325 -8.95 1.21 1.86
C LEU A 325 -8.49 2.53 2.49
N ASN A 326 -9.34 3.12 3.33
CA ASN A 326 -9.02 4.27 4.16
C ASN A 326 -8.52 3.80 5.54
N LEU A 327 -8.00 4.72 6.34
CA LEU A 327 -7.53 4.50 7.70
C LEU A 327 -8.13 5.57 8.61
N GLU A 328 -8.93 5.15 9.61
CA GLU A 328 -9.60 6.05 10.55
C GLU A 328 -10.34 7.20 9.84
N GLY A 329 -11.05 6.88 8.74
CA GLY A 329 -11.83 7.82 7.94
C GLY A 329 -11.04 8.68 6.95
N ASP A 330 -9.71 8.65 6.98
CA ASP A 330 -8.84 9.41 6.08
C ASP A 330 -8.19 8.50 5.02
N LYS A 331 -7.91 9.04 3.83
CA LYS A 331 -7.21 8.29 2.76
C LYS A 331 -5.78 7.97 3.20
N ILE A 332 -5.39 6.69 3.09
CA ILE A 332 -4.01 6.24 3.30
C ILE A 332 -3.07 6.99 2.35
N SER A 333 -1.92 7.43 2.87
CA SER A 333 -0.94 8.21 2.11
C SER A 333 0.48 7.99 2.60
N THR A 334 1.32 7.44 1.73
CA THR A 334 2.75 7.23 1.98
C THR A 334 3.50 8.54 2.19
N SER A 335 3.24 9.56 1.36
CA SER A 335 3.90 10.87 1.44
C SER A 335 3.57 11.63 2.72
N ARG A 336 2.41 11.39 3.32
CA ARG A 336 1.96 11.99 4.58
C ARG A 336 2.23 11.11 5.79
N ASN A 337 2.85 9.95 5.62
CA ASN A 337 3.04 8.92 6.64
C ASN A 337 1.74 8.51 7.37
N TRP A 338 0.59 8.63 6.68
CA TRP A 338 -0.72 8.23 7.19
C TRP A 338 -1.03 6.83 6.71
N ALA A 339 -0.48 5.84 7.40
CA ALA A 339 -0.59 4.43 7.03
C ALA A 339 -0.33 3.52 8.22
N VAL A 340 -0.82 2.28 8.17
CA VAL A 340 -0.35 1.16 8.97
C VAL A 340 0.63 0.38 8.10
N TRP A 341 1.91 0.47 8.44
CA TRP A 341 2.99 -0.21 7.74
C TRP A 341 3.07 -1.66 8.20
N VAL A 342 3.19 -2.59 7.27
CA VAL A 342 3.13 -4.03 7.58
C VAL A 342 4.28 -4.48 8.44
N ASN A 343 5.51 -4.07 8.13
CA ASN A 343 6.69 -4.38 8.94
C ASN A 343 6.58 -3.87 10.39
N GLU A 344 6.02 -2.67 10.60
CA GLU A 344 5.78 -2.12 11.94
C GLU A 344 4.65 -2.84 12.68
N TYR A 345 3.61 -3.27 11.94
CA TYR A 345 2.53 -4.08 12.50
C TYR A 345 3.04 -5.43 13.04
N GLU A 346 3.87 -6.12 12.28
CA GLU A 346 4.45 -7.41 12.68
C GLU A 346 5.26 -7.31 13.98
N GLU A 347 6.01 -6.20 14.14
CA GLU A 347 6.75 -5.93 15.38
C GLU A 347 5.84 -5.61 16.57
N GLN A 348 4.72 -4.90 16.33
CA GLN A 348 3.82 -4.42 17.39
C GLN A 348 2.76 -5.45 17.81
N PHE A 349 2.36 -6.34 16.91
CA PHE A 349 1.33 -7.36 17.11
C PHE A 349 1.84 -8.77 16.74
N PRO A 350 2.93 -9.25 17.35
CA PRO A 350 3.45 -10.58 17.04
C PRO A 350 2.41 -11.66 17.34
N GLY A 351 2.27 -12.62 16.42
CA GLY A 351 1.30 -13.71 16.51
C GLY A 351 -0.15 -13.31 16.19
N CYS A 352 -0.35 -12.09 15.65
CA CYS A 352 -1.65 -11.58 15.19
C CYS A 352 -1.73 -11.43 13.66
N GLU A 353 -0.88 -12.11 12.92
CA GLU A 353 -0.82 -12.06 11.44
C GLU A 353 -2.19 -12.38 10.82
N ASP A 354 -2.83 -13.44 11.30
CA ASP A 354 -4.17 -13.85 10.86
C ASP A 354 -5.27 -12.86 11.25
N VAL A 355 -5.10 -12.12 12.33
CA VAL A 355 -6.07 -11.08 12.72
C VAL A 355 -6.08 -9.97 11.69
N MET A 356 -4.90 -9.53 11.23
CA MET A 356 -4.81 -8.54 10.15
C MET A 356 -5.41 -9.07 8.85
N ARG A 357 -5.07 -10.30 8.44
CA ARG A 357 -5.64 -10.94 7.25
C ARG A 357 -7.17 -11.01 7.32
N TYR A 358 -7.70 -11.44 8.45
CA TYR A 358 -9.14 -11.54 8.71
C TYR A 358 -9.84 -10.19 8.59
N VAL A 359 -9.32 -9.18 9.29
CA VAL A 359 -9.94 -7.83 9.31
C VAL A 359 -9.87 -7.18 7.93
N LEU A 360 -8.74 -7.28 7.23
CA LEU A 360 -8.60 -6.73 5.89
C LEU A 360 -9.51 -7.44 4.87
N THR A 361 -9.72 -8.75 5.03
CA THR A 361 -10.68 -9.49 4.19
C THR A 361 -12.12 -9.09 4.51
N ALA A 362 -12.49 -9.00 5.81
CA ALA A 362 -13.81 -8.60 6.23
C ALA A 362 -14.18 -7.17 5.80
N ASN A 363 -13.16 -6.29 5.69
CA ASN A 363 -13.30 -4.91 5.26
C ASN A 363 -12.75 -4.68 3.83
N ALA A 364 -12.56 -5.76 3.04
CA ALA A 364 -12.05 -5.62 1.69
C ALA A 364 -12.90 -4.64 0.86
N PRO A 365 -12.29 -3.66 0.19
CA PRO A 365 -13.02 -2.64 -0.57
C PRO A 365 -13.45 -3.17 -1.95
N GLU A 366 -14.25 -4.23 -2.00
CA GLU A 366 -14.57 -4.96 -3.23
C GLU A 366 -15.47 -4.20 -4.20
N THR A 367 -16.36 -3.34 -3.71
CA THR A 367 -17.36 -2.63 -4.52
C THR A 367 -17.33 -1.11 -4.37
N LYS A 368 -16.76 -0.63 -3.28
CA LYS A 368 -16.58 0.78 -2.94
C LYS A 368 -15.43 0.94 -1.95
N ASP A 369 -14.89 2.14 -1.83
CA ASP A 369 -13.92 2.46 -0.80
C ASP A 369 -14.46 2.04 0.59
N ASN A 370 -13.58 1.50 1.42
CA ASN A 370 -13.92 1.06 2.77
C ASN A 370 -12.89 1.62 3.77
N ASP A 371 -13.12 1.41 5.05
CA ASP A 371 -12.29 1.97 6.11
C ASP A 371 -11.74 0.87 7.03
N PHE A 372 -10.50 1.03 7.45
CA PHE A 372 -9.89 0.27 8.53
C PHE A 372 -9.85 1.14 9.78
N THR A 373 -10.35 0.61 10.89
CA THR A 373 -10.19 1.25 12.21
C THR A 373 -9.62 0.26 13.21
N TRP A 374 -8.78 0.74 14.13
CA TRP A 374 -8.20 -0.08 15.19
C TRP A 374 -9.28 -0.64 16.14
N LYS A 375 -10.39 0.07 16.31
CA LYS A 375 -11.53 -0.41 17.10
C LYS A 375 -12.24 -1.58 16.42
N ASP A 376 -12.42 -1.54 15.11
CA ASP A 376 -12.99 -2.67 14.36
C ASP A 376 -12.03 -3.87 14.37
N PHE A 377 -10.72 -3.62 14.22
CA PHE A 377 -9.68 -4.65 14.34
C PHE A 377 -9.78 -5.41 15.67
N GLN A 378 -9.85 -4.71 16.79
CA GLN A 378 -10.03 -5.31 18.10
C GLN A 378 -11.38 -6.04 18.22
N SER A 379 -12.46 -5.40 17.80
CA SER A 379 -13.80 -5.95 17.90
C SER A 379 -13.93 -7.26 17.13
N ARG A 380 -13.44 -7.33 15.90
CA ARG A 380 -13.48 -8.56 15.09
C ARG A 380 -12.62 -9.67 15.69
N ASN A 381 -11.43 -9.35 16.17
CA ASN A 381 -10.62 -10.35 16.85
C ASN A 381 -11.34 -10.89 18.10
N ASN A 382 -11.75 -10.00 19.01
CA ASN A 382 -12.26 -10.42 20.30
C ASN A 382 -13.65 -11.06 20.23
N SER A 383 -14.52 -10.58 19.32
CA SER A 383 -15.92 -11.03 19.22
C SER A 383 -16.15 -12.16 18.20
N GLU A 384 -15.32 -12.25 17.15
CA GLU A 384 -15.50 -13.26 16.09
C GLU A 384 -14.42 -14.35 16.17
N LEU A 385 -13.14 -14.00 16.01
CA LEU A 385 -12.05 -14.97 16.01
C LEU A 385 -11.88 -15.65 17.36
N LEU A 386 -11.78 -14.87 18.45
CA LEU A 386 -11.57 -15.42 19.79
C LEU A 386 -12.86 -16.02 20.37
N ALA A 387 -13.97 -15.24 20.40
CA ALA A 387 -15.18 -15.64 21.14
C ALA A 387 -16.04 -16.68 20.38
N VAL A 388 -15.94 -16.77 19.05
CA VAL A 388 -16.70 -17.77 18.28
C VAL A 388 -15.78 -18.90 17.86
N PHE A 389 -14.83 -18.64 16.95
CA PHE A 389 -14.01 -19.69 16.34
C PHE A 389 -13.06 -20.32 17.39
N GLY A 390 -12.20 -19.53 18.03
CA GLY A 390 -11.23 -20.03 19.00
C GLY A 390 -11.89 -20.69 20.21
N ASN A 391 -12.97 -20.10 20.73
CA ASN A 391 -13.70 -20.65 21.87
C ASN A 391 -14.36 -21.99 21.55
N PHE A 392 -14.98 -22.13 20.38
CA PHE A 392 -15.57 -23.40 19.94
C PHE A 392 -14.52 -24.50 19.89
N VAL A 393 -13.41 -24.28 19.15
CA VAL A 393 -12.32 -25.26 19.01
C VAL A 393 -11.73 -25.63 20.37
N ASN A 394 -11.40 -24.62 21.19
CA ASN A 394 -10.82 -24.85 22.52
C ASN A 394 -11.74 -25.71 23.41
N ARG A 395 -13.04 -25.43 23.42
CA ARG A 395 -14.02 -26.22 24.21
C ARG A 395 -14.12 -27.64 23.70
N ALA A 396 -14.22 -27.87 22.40
CA ALA A 396 -14.29 -29.21 21.80
C ALA A 396 -13.06 -30.04 22.17
N VAL A 397 -11.86 -29.49 21.99
CA VAL A 397 -10.59 -30.18 22.25
C VAL A 397 -10.35 -30.43 23.74
N VAL A 398 -10.53 -29.40 24.58
CA VAL A 398 -10.33 -29.53 26.07
C VAL A 398 -11.30 -30.56 26.67
N LEU A 399 -12.55 -30.56 26.25
CA LEU A 399 -13.52 -31.55 26.74
C LEU A 399 -13.21 -32.96 26.25
N THR A 400 -12.70 -33.11 25.03
CA THR A 400 -12.23 -34.41 24.51
C THR A 400 -11.04 -34.91 25.29
N HIS A 401 -10.05 -34.09 25.59
CA HIS A 401 -8.95 -34.48 26.49
C HIS A 401 -9.45 -34.88 27.86
N LYS A 402 -10.37 -34.11 28.46
CA LYS A 402 -10.90 -34.34 29.77
C LYS A 402 -11.68 -35.65 29.92
N TYR A 403 -12.51 -35.98 28.94
CA TYR A 403 -13.43 -37.09 29.04
C TYR A 403 -13.00 -38.35 28.27
N PHE A 404 -12.16 -38.18 27.24
CA PHE A 404 -11.76 -39.28 26.36
C PHE A 404 -10.24 -39.38 26.15
N GLY A 405 -9.43 -38.74 27.05
CA GLY A 405 -7.97 -38.82 26.97
C GLY A 405 -7.33 -38.30 25.71
N GLY A 406 -8.00 -37.37 25.02
CA GLY A 406 -7.54 -36.79 23.77
C GLY A 406 -7.80 -37.65 22.50
N ALA A 407 -8.46 -38.78 22.64
CA ALA A 407 -8.90 -39.58 21.51
C ALA A 407 -10.25 -39.12 20.98
N VAL A 408 -10.43 -39.03 19.66
CA VAL A 408 -11.74 -38.82 19.02
C VAL A 408 -12.70 -39.90 19.49
N PRO A 409 -13.80 -39.57 20.21
CA PRO A 409 -14.68 -40.56 20.77
C PRO A 409 -15.46 -41.32 19.69
N GLN A 410 -15.98 -42.52 20.05
CA GLN A 410 -16.88 -43.23 19.17
C GLN A 410 -18.25 -42.54 19.12
N ASN A 411 -18.87 -42.47 17.94
CA ASN A 411 -20.24 -41.95 17.78
C ASN A 411 -21.26 -43.01 18.22
N LYS A 412 -21.40 -43.24 19.53
CA LYS A 412 -22.17 -44.34 20.11
C LYS A 412 -23.66 -44.09 20.19
N LYS A 413 -24.04 -42.85 20.44
CA LYS A 413 -25.44 -42.45 20.67
C LYS A 413 -25.77 -41.19 19.90
N PRO A 414 -25.75 -41.24 18.55
CA PRO A 414 -26.09 -40.09 17.72
C PRO A 414 -27.59 -39.77 17.81
N GLU A 415 -27.92 -38.49 17.73
CA GLU A 415 -29.28 -37.98 17.62
C GLU A 415 -29.45 -37.20 16.31
N ALA A 416 -30.68 -36.95 15.89
CA ALA A 416 -30.99 -36.27 14.63
C ALA A 416 -30.29 -34.90 14.51
N ILE A 417 -30.19 -34.15 15.61
CA ILE A 417 -29.56 -32.83 15.67
C ILE A 417 -28.07 -32.86 15.29
N ASP A 418 -27.36 -33.99 15.53
CA ASP A 418 -25.93 -34.12 15.18
C ASP A 418 -25.78 -34.17 13.66
N ALA A 419 -26.58 -35.00 12.99
CA ALA A 419 -26.61 -35.08 11.54
C ALA A 419 -27.12 -33.79 10.91
N GLU A 420 -28.18 -33.19 11.44
CA GLU A 420 -28.71 -31.90 10.98
C GLU A 420 -27.65 -30.80 11.07
N THR A 421 -26.82 -30.79 12.13
CA THR A 421 -25.74 -29.81 12.32
C THR A 421 -24.65 -29.98 11.27
N LEU A 422 -24.22 -31.20 10.99
CA LEU A 422 -23.22 -31.47 9.94
C LEU A 422 -23.77 -31.18 8.53
N GLU A 423 -25.03 -31.53 8.26
CA GLU A 423 -25.68 -31.17 6.99
C GLU A 423 -25.80 -29.65 6.78
N ALA A 424 -25.97 -28.85 7.85
CA ALA A 424 -26.00 -27.39 7.77
C ALA A 424 -24.68 -26.75 7.31
N LEU A 425 -23.57 -27.49 7.30
CA LEU A 425 -22.27 -27.00 6.77
C LEU A 425 -22.21 -27.04 5.24
N LYS A 426 -22.98 -27.94 4.59
CA LYS A 426 -22.94 -28.08 3.11
C LYS A 426 -23.34 -26.80 2.36
N PRO A 427 -24.45 -26.14 2.70
CA PRO A 427 -24.80 -24.85 2.06
C PRO A 427 -23.72 -23.77 2.27
N CYS A 428 -23.06 -23.75 3.44
CA CYS A 428 -21.95 -22.83 3.70
C CYS A 428 -20.77 -23.12 2.76
N ARG A 429 -20.43 -24.40 2.55
CA ARG A 429 -19.40 -24.81 1.61
C ARG A 429 -19.71 -24.35 0.19
N GLU A 430 -20.92 -24.65 -0.32
CA GLU A 430 -21.33 -24.27 -1.68
C GLU A 430 -21.26 -22.75 -1.89
N ALA A 431 -21.72 -21.97 -0.88
CA ALA A 431 -21.64 -20.53 -0.92
C ALA A 431 -20.18 -20.02 -0.85
N LEU A 432 -19.35 -20.63 0.00
CA LEU A 432 -17.92 -20.31 0.15
C LEU A 432 -17.18 -20.52 -1.17
N GLU A 433 -17.35 -21.68 -1.82
CA GLU A 433 -16.77 -21.97 -3.15
C GLU A 433 -17.21 -20.94 -4.18
N LYS A 434 -18.52 -20.70 -4.30
CA LYS A 434 -19.08 -19.74 -5.24
C LYS A 434 -18.49 -18.34 -5.03
N TYR A 435 -18.39 -17.88 -3.78
CA TYR A 435 -17.88 -16.56 -3.49
C TYR A 435 -16.38 -16.42 -3.77
N ILE A 436 -15.56 -17.44 -3.49
CA ILE A 436 -14.14 -17.43 -3.85
C ILE A 436 -13.96 -17.42 -5.37
N GLU A 437 -14.68 -18.28 -6.10
CA GLU A 437 -14.61 -18.38 -7.56
C GLU A 437 -15.06 -17.09 -8.28
N THR A 438 -15.91 -16.28 -7.63
CA THR A 438 -16.40 -15.00 -8.15
C THR A 438 -15.71 -13.80 -7.51
N PHE A 439 -14.62 -14.01 -6.75
CA PHE A 439 -13.79 -12.96 -6.13
C PHE A 439 -14.55 -12.06 -5.13
N HIS A 440 -15.49 -12.64 -4.37
CA HIS A 440 -16.25 -12.00 -3.30
C HIS A 440 -15.76 -12.52 -1.94
N PHE A 441 -14.53 -12.16 -1.57
CA PHE A 441 -13.84 -12.73 -0.41
C PHE A 441 -14.47 -12.32 0.93
N ARG A 442 -15.12 -11.16 1.01
CA ARG A 442 -15.89 -10.74 2.20
C ARG A 442 -17.03 -11.70 2.50
N GLU A 443 -17.81 -12.03 1.47
CA GLU A 443 -18.92 -12.96 1.61
C GLU A 443 -18.42 -14.39 1.85
N ALA A 444 -17.32 -14.78 1.20
CA ALA A 444 -16.66 -16.06 1.44
C ALA A 444 -16.22 -16.19 2.92
N LEU A 445 -15.53 -15.21 3.46
CA LEU A 445 -15.11 -15.20 4.88
C LEU A 445 -16.31 -15.28 5.84
N LYS A 446 -17.41 -14.63 5.50
CA LYS A 446 -18.65 -14.70 6.27
C LYS A 446 -19.20 -16.13 6.36
N GLU A 447 -19.14 -16.88 5.27
CA GLU A 447 -19.60 -18.28 5.25
C GLU A 447 -18.66 -19.20 6.04
N ALA A 448 -17.34 -18.99 5.97
CA ALA A 448 -16.39 -19.69 6.84
C ALA A 448 -16.69 -19.41 8.33
N MET A 449 -16.93 -18.16 8.69
CA MET A 449 -17.30 -17.80 10.06
C MET A 449 -18.71 -18.33 10.46
N ASN A 450 -19.61 -18.49 9.50
CA ASN A 450 -20.92 -19.09 9.73
C ASN A 450 -20.80 -20.56 10.15
N MET A 451 -19.89 -21.31 9.53
CA MET A 451 -19.57 -22.68 9.98
C MET A 451 -19.08 -22.71 11.43
N ALA A 452 -18.21 -21.77 11.82
CA ALA A 452 -17.77 -21.65 13.21
C ALA A 452 -18.92 -21.29 14.16
N ARG A 453 -19.87 -20.45 13.74
CA ARG A 453 -21.09 -20.13 14.52
C ARG A 453 -21.99 -21.33 14.71
N ILE A 454 -22.16 -22.16 13.67
CA ILE A 454 -22.93 -23.41 13.74
C ILE A 454 -22.31 -24.31 14.82
N GLY A 455 -21.00 -24.56 14.77
CA GLY A 455 -20.28 -25.35 15.78
C GLY A 455 -20.37 -24.78 17.19
N ASN A 456 -20.16 -23.48 17.35
CA ASN A 456 -20.25 -22.82 18.66
C ASN A 456 -21.67 -22.83 19.24
N LYS A 457 -22.69 -22.71 18.40
CA LYS A 457 -24.07 -22.87 18.80
C LYS A 457 -24.34 -24.30 19.23
N TYR A 458 -23.98 -25.30 18.43
CA TYR A 458 -24.21 -26.71 18.70
C TYR A 458 -23.59 -27.13 20.05
N ILE A 459 -22.30 -26.86 20.32
CA ILE A 459 -21.67 -27.22 21.58
C ILE A 459 -22.30 -26.52 22.78
N SER A 460 -22.83 -25.31 22.58
CA SER A 460 -23.50 -24.53 23.63
C SER A 460 -24.90 -25.08 23.94
N ASP A 461 -25.65 -25.49 22.92
CA ASP A 461 -27.00 -26.04 23.08
C ASP A 461 -26.97 -27.48 23.65
N MET A 462 -25.96 -28.28 23.23
CA MET A 462 -25.81 -29.67 23.66
C MET A 462 -25.16 -29.81 25.04
N GLU A 463 -24.49 -28.79 25.59
CA GLU A 463 -23.90 -28.76 26.93
C GLU A 463 -23.14 -30.05 27.32
N PRO A 464 -22.16 -30.55 26.52
CA PRO A 464 -21.50 -31.85 26.81
C PRO A 464 -20.90 -31.95 28.20
N TRP A 465 -20.54 -30.84 28.88
CA TRP A 465 -20.05 -30.80 30.26
C TRP A 465 -21.16 -31.14 31.31
N LYS A 466 -22.45 -31.01 30.94
CA LYS A 466 -23.56 -31.48 31.76
C LYS A 466 -23.91 -32.91 31.40
N VAL A 467 -24.06 -33.20 30.09
CA VAL A 467 -24.39 -34.52 29.58
C VAL A 467 -23.42 -35.59 30.05
N ALA A 468 -22.11 -35.29 30.12
CA ALA A 468 -21.08 -36.23 30.59
C ALA A 468 -21.30 -36.77 32.02
N LYS A 469 -22.12 -36.11 32.82
CA LYS A 469 -22.43 -36.54 34.19
C LYS A 469 -23.53 -37.63 34.23
N GLU A 470 -24.34 -37.73 33.20
CA GLU A 470 -25.54 -38.56 33.15
C GLU A 470 -25.42 -39.60 32.00
N ASP A 471 -24.88 -39.24 30.86
CA ASP A 471 -24.82 -40.06 29.68
C ASP A 471 -23.48 -39.82 28.94
N MET A 472 -22.50 -40.63 29.23
CA MET A 472 -21.17 -40.53 28.63
C MET A 472 -21.16 -40.93 27.13
N ASP A 473 -22.04 -41.86 26.73
CA ASP A 473 -22.15 -42.27 25.33
C ASP A 473 -22.80 -41.14 24.44
N ARG A 474 -23.76 -40.41 25.03
CA ARG A 474 -24.28 -39.19 24.36
C ARG A 474 -23.24 -38.09 24.29
N CYS A 475 -22.49 -37.86 25.38
CA CYS A 475 -21.37 -36.92 25.40
C CYS A 475 -20.33 -37.26 24.33
N ALA A 476 -20.04 -38.55 24.10
CA ALA A 476 -19.13 -39.03 23.10
C ALA A 476 -19.61 -38.61 21.68
N SER A 477 -20.88 -38.80 21.36
CA SER A 477 -21.44 -38.42 20.06
C SER A 477 -21.43 -36.90 19.84
N ILE A 478 -21.74 -36.11 20.88
CA ILE A 478 -21.65 -34.64 20.81
C ILE A 478 -20.24 -34.18 20.47
N LEU A 479 -19.23 -34.70 21.22
CA LEU A 479 -17.84 -34.28 20.99
C LEU A 479 -17.29 -34.83 19.68
N TYR A 480 -17.70 -36.02 19.23
CA TYR A 480 -17.42 -36.52 17.89
C TYR A 480 -17.87 -35.52 16.82
N THR A 481 -19.13 -35.08 16.86
CA THR A 481 -19.68 -34.07 15.93
C THR A 481 -18.92 -32.76 15.99
N CYS A 482 -18.58 -32.25 17.20
CA CYS A 482 -17.78 -31.05 17.34
C CYS A 482 -16.40 -31.17 16.67
N LEU A 483 -15.75 -32.33 16.77
CA LEU A 483 -14.42 -32.54 16.19
C LEU A 483 -14.47 -32.65 14.66
N GLN A 484 -15.57 -33.21 14.10
CA GLN A 484 -15.75 -33.16 12.63
C GLN A 484 -15.86 -31.70 12.17
N ILE A 485 -16.64 -30.87 12.87
CA ILE A 485 -16.73 -29.41 12.54
C ILE A 485 -15.36 -28.73 12.70
N CYS A 486 -14.55 -29.08 13.72
CA CYS A 486 -13.18 -28.53 13.84
C CYS A 486 -12.32 -28.88 12.61
N ALA A 487 -12.45 -30.08 12.06
CA ALA A 487 -11.73 -30.48 10.83
C ALA A 487 -12.22 -29.70 9.60
N ASP A 488 -13.53 -29.48 9.49
CA ASP A 488 -14.09 -28.59 8.46
C ASP A 488 -13.56 -27.15 8.56
N LEU A 489 -13.46 -26.61 9.77
CA LEU A 489 -12.91 -25.27 9.99
C LEU A 489 -11.42 -25.18 9.64
N ALA A 490 -10.64 -26.26 9.86
CA ALA A 490 -9.25 -26.32 9.43
C ALA A 490 -9.07 -26.23 7.90
N ILE A 491 -10.09 -26.66 7.15
CA ILE A 491 -10.15 -26.51 5.68
C ILE A 491 -10.64 -25.12 5.30
N ALA A 492 -11.82 -24.71 5.83
CA ALA A 492 -12.51 -23.49 5.42
C ALA A 492 -11.73 -22.20 5.73
N PHE A 493 -10.94 -22.20 6.81
CA PHE A 493 -10.15 -21.05 7.24
C PHE A 493 -8.73 -20.99 6.67
N GLU A 494 -8.23 -22.06 6.04
CA GLU A 494 -6.88 -22.08 5.44
C GLU A 494 -6.63 -20.90 4.49
N PRO A 495 -7.52 -20.52 3.58
CA PRO A 495 -7.29 -19.39 2.70
C PRO A 495 -7.19 -18.05 3.46
N PHE A 496 -7.94 -17.87 4.52
CA PHE A 496 -8.12 -16.60 5.22
C PHE A 496 -7.15 -16.39 6.39
N THR A 497 -6.97 -17.43 7.21
CA THR A 497 -6.19 -17.40 8.45
C THR A 497 -5.24 -18.61 8.51
N PRO A 498 -4.23 -18.66 7.63
CA PRO A 498 -3.39 -19.87 7.43
C PRO A 498 -2.61 -20.29 8.66
N PHE A 499 -2.15 -19.35 9.50
CA PHE A 499 -1.41 -19.68 10.73
C PHE A 499 -2.30 -20.33 11.77
N SER A 500 -3.53 -19.84 11.93
CA SER A 500 -4.50 -20.41 12.87
C SER A 500 -5.07 -21.74 12.36
N ALA A 501 -5.29 -21.85 11.05
CA ALA A 501 -5.67 -23.12 10.42
C ALA A 501 -4.56 -24.17 10.58
N GLN A 502 -3.30 -23.79 10.49
CA GLN A 502 -2.18 -24.68 10.79
C GLN A 502 -2.17 -25.09 12.25
N LYS A 503 -2.28 -24.16 13.21
CA LYS A 503 -2.39 -24.52 14.64
C LYS A 503 -3.54 -25.50 14.88
N LEU A 504 -4.68 -25.31 14.22
CA LEU A 504 -5.82 -26.21 14.32
C LEU A 504 -5.50 -27.61 13.77
N ARG A 505 -4.81 -27.69 12.62
CA ARG A 505 -4.35 -28.96 12.07
C ARG A 505 -3.35 -29.67 13.00
N ASP A 506 -2.45 -28.93 13.65
CA ASP A 506 -1.52 -29.48 14.64
C ASP A 506 -2.28 -30.06 15.84
N ILE A 507 -3.29 -29.34 16.34
CA ILE A 507 -4.19 -29.85 17.39
C ILE A 507 -4.92 -31.11 16.93
N LEU A 508 -5.40 -31.14 15.69
CA LEU A 508 -6.10 -32.31 15.14
C LEU A 508 -5.15 -33.41 14.65
N ARG A 509 -3.85 -33.18 14.60
CA ARG A 509 -2.82 -34.08 14.03
C ARG A 509 -3.16 -34.57 12.63
N VAL A 510 -3.52 -33.63 11.76
CA VAL A 510 -3.85 -33.90 10.36
C VAL A 510 -2.97 -33.10 9.42
N GLY A 511 -2.69 -33.66 8.25
CA GLY A 511 -2.05 -32.94 7.14
C GLY A 511 -3.07 -32.17 6.28
N VAL A 512 -2.55 -31.40 5.34
CA VAL A 512 -3.36 -30.73 4.32
C VAL A 512 -2.73 -30.91 2.94
N ASN A 513 -3.57 -31.05 1.93
CA ASN A 513 -3.10 -30.94 0.55
C ASN A 513 -2.63 -29.49 0.30
N ALA A 514 -1.33 -29.33 0.10
CA ALA A 514 -0.71 -28.01 -0.14
C ALA A 514 -0.63 -27.66 -1.64
N GLY A 515 -1.10 -28.54 -2.51
CA GLY A 515 -1.03 -28.36 -3.97
C GLY A 515 0.38 -28.58 -4.52
N TRP A 516 0.76 -27.77 -5.53
CA TRP A 516 2.04 -27.87 -6.24
C TRP A 516 3.06 -26.89 -5.63
N ASP A 517 4.30 -27.33 -5.42
CA ASP A 517 5.42 -26.48 -5.01
C ASP A 517 6.38 -26.26 -6.19
N TYR A 518 6.26 -25.11 -6.83
CA TYR A 518 7.13 -24.73 -7.96
C TYR A 518 8.50 -24.22 -7.52
N ARG A 519 8.67 -23.86 -6.25
CA ARG A 519 9.97 -23.44 -5.68
C ARG A 519 10.93 -24.62 -5.51
N ALA A 520 10.38 -25.83 -5.34
CA ALA A 520 11.16 -27.06 -5.23
C ALA A 520 11.64 -27.62 -6.58
N GLY A 521 11.31 -26.96 -7.71
CA GLY A 521 11.62 -27.36 -9.08
C GLY A 521 10.57 -28.28 -9.70
N GLU A 522 10.18 -27.97 -10.96
CA GLU A 522 9.25 -28.69 -11.82
C GLU A 522 7.89 -29.13 -11.23
N GLY A 523 7.37 -28.39 -10.24
CA GLY A 523 6.00 -28.53 -9.74
C GLY A 523 5.63 -29.97 -9.33
N THR A 524 6.15 -30.43 -8.21
CA THR A 524 5.76 -31.70 -7.62
C THR A 524 4.57 -31.50 -6.66
N PRO A 525 3.54 -32.35 -6.69
CA PRO A 525 2.47 -32.33 -5.69
C PRO A 525 3.05 -32.55 -4.31
N THR A 526 2.69 -31.69 -3.36
CA THR A 526 3.17 -31.80 -1.99
C THR A 526 2.02 -32.03 -1.03
N VAL A 527 2.23 -32.92 -0.07
CA VAL A 527 1.37 -33.13 1.09
C VAL A 527 2.19 -32.79 2.32
N ASN A 528 1.74 -31.84 3.12
CA ASN A 528 2.40 -31.45 4.36
C ASN A 528 1.82 -32.22 5.54
N PHE A 529 2.70 -32.81 6.36
CA PHE A 529 2.39 -33.46 7.61
C PHE A 529 3.04 -32.70 8.76
N TYR A 530 2.46 -32.72 9.96
CA TYR A 530 2.87 -31.89 11.09
C TYR A 530 3.41 -32.73 12.24
N LYS A 531 4.43 -32.22 12.95
CA LYS A 531 5.04 -32.88 14.09
C LYS A 531 4.29 -32.60 15.37
N GLU A 532 4.19 -33.57 16.23
CA GLU A 532 3.66 -33.45 17.57
C GLU A 532 4.44 -32.40 18.40
N GLY A 533 3.76 -31.35 18.87
CA GLY A 533 4.29 -30.41 19.85
C GLY A 533 5.13 -29.23 19.35
N GLU A 534 5.46 -29.09 18.05
CA GLU A 534 6.33 -28.00 17.57
C GLU A 534 5.70 -27.05 16.55
N GLY A 535 4.45 -27.27 16.10
CA GLY A 535 3.75 -26.38 15.14
C GLY A 535 4.47 -26.22 13.80
N LYS A 536 5.37 -27.16 13.43
CA LYS A 536 6.12 -27.17 12.18
C LYS A 536 5.86 -28.44 11.42
N ALA A 537 5.65 -28.32 10.10
CA ALA A 537 5.56 -29.48 9.24
C ALA A 537 6.88 -30.25 9.25
N VAL A 538 6.79 -31.54 9.34
CA VAL A 538 7.93 -32.42 9.57
C VAL A 538 8.29 -33.25 8.34
N HIS A 539 7.36 -33.48 7.32
CA HIS A 539 7.68 -34.12 6.04
C HIS A 539 6.91 -33.53 4.87
N THR A 540 7.62 -33.25 3.80
CA THR A 540 7.05 -32.99 2.49
C THR A 540 7.15 -34.28 1.69
N VAL A 541 6.01 -34.86 1.29
CA VAL A 541 6.00 -36.04 0.42
C VAL A 541 5.86 -35.56 -1.01
N HIS A 542 6.85 -35.85 -1.82
CA HIS A 542 6.79 -35.62 -3.26
C HIS A 542 6.23 -36.88 -3.94
N ALA A 543 5.09 -36.74 -4.61
CA ALA A 543 4.51 -37.85 -5.39
C ALA A 543 5.05 -37.78 -6.82
N ASN A 544 6.01 -38.61 -7.17
CA ASN A 544 6.36 -38.85 -8.55
C ASN A 544 5.48 -39.97 -9.11
N GLY A 545 5.12 -39.93 -10.39
CA GLY A 545 4.24 -40.89 -11.05
C GLY A 545 4.66 -42.38 -10.98
N SER A 546 5.67 -42.73 -10.22
CA SER A 546 6.19 -44.10 -9.98
C SER A 546 6.32 -44.49 -8.50
N GLY A 547 5.79 -43.68 -7.55
CA GLY A 547 5.83 -43.98 -6.10
C GLY A 547 6.10 -42.79 -5.20
N VAL A 548 5.79 -42.95 -3.92
CA VAL A 548 6.03 -41.96 -2.89
C VAL A 548 7.50 -42.01 -2.47
N GLN A 549 8.26 -40.96 -2.73
CA GLN A 549 9.59 -40.79 -2.13
C GLN A 549 9.54 -39.86 -0.94
N ILE A 550 10.03 -40.30 0.20
CA ILE A 550 10.16 -39.51 1.43
C ILE A 550 11.54 -38.84 1.40
N ALA A 551 11.59 -37.55 1.20
CA ALA A 551 12.82 -36.78 1.33
C ALA A 551 13.00 -36.33 2.78
N SER A 552 13.92 -36.92 3.52
CA SER A 552 14.36 -36.44 4.82
C SER A 552 15.41 -35.34 4.60
N ALA A 553 15.06 -34.10 4.88
CA ALA A 553 16.01 -32.99 4.83
C ALA A 553 16.51 -32.69 6.25
N VAL A 554 17.66 -33.22 6.60
CA VAL A 554 18.51 -32.65 7.64
C VAL A 554 19.86 -32.37 6.98
N ALA A 555 20.07 -31.12 6.54
CA ALA A 555 21.42 -30.57 6.45
C ALA A 555 21.54 -29.50 7.55
N PRO A 556 22.63 -29.52 8.36
CA PRO A 556 22.90 -28.46 9.30
C PRO A 556 23.15 -27.17 8.53
N ALA A 557 22.61 -26.05 9.01
CA ALA A 557 22.82 -24.74 8.43
C ALA A 557 24.33 -24.46 8.33
N PRO A 558 24.84 -24.07 7.14
CA PRO A 558 26.21 -23.59 7.04
C PRO A 558 26.34 -22.27 7.78
N PRO A 559 27.53 -21.94 8.31
CA PRO A 559 27.76 -20.66 8.97
C PRO A 559 27.51 -19.51 8.02
N ILE A 560 26.93 -18.44 8.55
CA ILE A 560 26.61 -17.20 7.84
C ILE A 560 27.92 -16.66 7.23
N ALA A 561 28.08 -16.79 5.93
CA ALA A 561 29.07 -16.04 5.17
C ALA A 561 28.34 -14.77 4.65
N SER A 562 28.92 -13.62 4.94
CA SER A 562 28.55 -12.32 4.39
C SER A 562 28.66 -12.35 2.87
N ASP A 563 27.70 -11.67 2.19
CA ASP A 563 27.74 -11.29 0.78
C ASP A 563 27.33 -12.35 -0.27
N GLY A 564 26.12 -12.92 -0.10
CA GLY A 564 25.42 -13.63 -1.18
C GLY A 564 23.90 -13.43 -1.04
N PRO A 565 23.09 -13.56 -2.13
CA PRO A 565 21.65 -13.46 -2.01
C PRO A 565 21.16 -14.54 -1.03
N LEU A 566 20.51 -14.07 0.05
CA LEU A 566 19.93 -14.95 1.04
C LEU A 566 18.84 -15.80 0.38
N PRO A 567 18.82 -17.12 0.61
CA PRO A 567 17.71 -17.94 0.14
C PRO A 567 16.41 -17.43 0.74
N LEU A 568 15.34 -17.53 -0.04
CA LEU A 568 13.95 -17.20 0.33
C LEU A 568 13.55 -17.91 1.61
N THR A 569 13.77 -17.29 2.76
CA THR A 569 13.23 -17.74 4.04
C THR A 569 12.05 -16.87 4.39
N GLY A 570 10.89 -17.21 3.80
CA GLY A 570 9.60 -16.82 4.36
C GLY A 570 9.33 -17.61 5.65
N PRO A 571 8.33 -17.19 6.48
CA PRO A 571 7.78 -18.12 7.42
C PRO A 571 7.37 -19.32 6.58
N ARG A 572 8.25 -20.29 6.57
CA ARG A 572 7.96 -21.57 5.98
C ARG A 572 6.79 -22.10 6.78
N VAL A 573 5.59 -21.96 6.20
CA VAL A 573 4.59 -22.95 6.49
C VAL A 573 5.23 -24.21 6.02
N ALA A 574 5.64 -25.01 6.91
CA ALA A 574 6.39 -26.23 6.72
C ALA A 574 7.89 -26.09 6.92
N THR A 575 8.43 -26.85 7.69
CA THR A 575 9.24 -27.97 7.30
C THR A 575 9.93 -28.52 8.51
N ASP A 576 9.49 -29.53 8.97
CA ASP A 576 10.28 -30.66 9.39
C ASP A 576 9.32 -31.82 9.62
N LEU A 577 9.55 -32.87 8.91
CA LEU A 577 8.69 -34.03 8.80
C LEU A 577 9.19 -35.16 9.70
N HIS A 578 8.35 -35.64 10.61
CA HIS A 578 8.47 -36.99 11.12
C HIS A 578 7.48 -37.92 10.42
N THR A 579 7.98 -39.05 9.94
CA THR A 579 7.19 -40.18 9.46
C THR A 579 6.07 -40.46 10.47
N THR A 580 4.85 -40.08 10.09
CA THR A 580 3.68 -40.73 10.68
C THR A 580 3.58 -42.09 10.05
N ALA A 581 3.31 -43.09 10.86
CA ALA A 581 3.00 -44.43 10.40
C ALA A 581 1.92 -44.44 9.31
N ALA A 582 1.94 -45.38 8.43
CA ALA A 582 0.94 -45.55 7.37
C ALA A 582 -0.48 -45.31 7.92
N GLY A 583 -1.16 -44.26 7.45
CA GLY A 583 -2.50 -43.91 7.88
C GLY A 583 -2.73 -42.43 8.35
N SER A 584 -1.81 -41.49 8.07
CA SER A 584 -2.06 -40.07 8.40
C SER A 584 -3.19 -39.49 7.55
N ILE A 585 -4.13 -38.78 8.23
CA ILE A 585 -5.26 -38.13 7.59
C ILE A 585 -4.76 -36.85 6.90
N THR A 586 -5.07 -36.71 5.63
CA THR A 586 -4.78 -35.50 4.86
C THR A 586 -6.09 -34.85 4.46
N LEU A 587 -6.30 -33.61 4.88
CA LEU A 587 -7.47 -32.81 4.52
C LEU A 587 -7.29 -32.17 3.14
N SER A 588 -8.38 -32.11 2.38
CA SER A 588 -8.46 -31.40 1.09
C SER A 588 -9.77 -30.59 1.03
N TRP A 589 -9.83 -29.67 0.08
CA TRP A 589 -11.04 -28.85 -0.09
C TRP A 589 -12.29 -29.68 -0.37
N ASP A 590 -12.14 -30.76 -1.16
CA ASP A 590 -13.27 -31.63 -1.54
C ASP A 590 -13.87 -32.39 -0.35
N MET A 591 -13.16 -32.47 0.75
CA MET A 591 -13.61 -33.12 1.99
C MET A 591 -14.47 -32.19 2.85
N LEU A 592 -14.46 -30.87 2.62
CA LEU A 592 -15.22 -29.88 3.38
C LEU A 592 -16.73 -30.22 3.36
N GLY A 593 -17.36 -30.28 4.52
CA GLY A 593 -18.75 -30.66 4.69
C GLY A 593 -19.02 -32.16 4.73
N ASN A 594 -17.95 -33.00 4.78
CA ASN A 594 -18.11 -34.43 4.99
C ASN A 594 -18.35 -34.74 6.47
N ALA A 595 -19.22 -35.71 6.74
CA ALA A 595 -19.61 -36.04 8.13
C ALA A 595 -18.53 -36.83 8.91
N GLU A 596 -17.52 -37.37 8.23
CA GLU A 596 -16.49 -38.27 8.80
C GLU A 596 -15.10 -37.87 8.30
N LEU A 597 -14.52 -36.82 8.86
CA LEU A 597 -13.16 -36.37 8.58
C LEU A 597 -12.14 -36.98 9.52
N LEU A 598 -12.51 -37.16 10.79
CA LEU A 598 -11.68 -37.71 11.86
C LEU A 598 -12.27 -39.04 12.33
N PRO A 599 -11.57 -40.17 12.15
CA PRO A 599 -12.05 -41.48 12.62
C PRO A 599 -12.01 -41.58 14.15
N SER A 600 -12.91 -42.36 14.70
CA SER A 600 -12.90 -42.70 16.14
C SER A 600 -11.57 -43.33 16.56
N GLY A 601 -11.04 -42.91 17.72
CA GLY A 601 -9.74 -43.35 18.24
C GLY A 601 -8.54 -42.52 17.75
N HIS A 602 -8.72 -41.63 16.79
CA HIS A 602 -7.67 -40.71 16.34
C HIS A 602 -7.23 -39.82 17.51
N GLN A 603 -5.93 -39.70 17.76
CA GLN A 603 -5.37 -38.95 18.88
C GLN A 603 -5.16 -37.49 18.50
N LEU A 604 -5.66 -36.57 19.34
CA LEU A 604 -5.44 -35.15 19.21
C LEU A 604 -4.10 -34.73 19.82
N GLY A 605 -3.54 -33.63 19.33
CA GLY A 605 -2.44 -32.91 19.94
C GLY A 605 -2.87 -32.07 21.15
N GLU A 606 -1.96 -31.29 21.72
CA GLU A 606 -2.25 -30.43 22.86
C GLU A 606 -3.25 -29.32 22.49
N ALA A 607 -4.12 -28.96 23.45
CA ALA A 607 -5.03 -27.84 23.31
C ALA A 607 -4.27 -26.52 23.45
N VAL A 608 -4.14 -25.77 22.35
CA VAL A 608 -3.56 -24.40 22.37
C VAL A 608 -4.57 -23.38 21.88
N LEU A 609 -4.46 -22.15 22.37
CA LEU A 609 -5.33 -21.06 21.91
C LEU A 609 -4.97 -20.65 20.48
N LEU A 610 -5.96 -20.58 19.61
CA LEU A 610 -5.78 -20.11 18.24
C LEU A 610 -5.53 -18.60 18.18
N PHE A 611 -6.22 -17.83 19.03
CA PHE A 611 -6.18 -16.38 19.06
C PHE A 611 -5.99 -15.87 20.49
N ARG A 612 -5.29 -14.75 20.64
CA ARG A 612 -5.20 -13.99 21.89
C ARG A 612 -6.19 -12.83 21.91
N LYS A 613 -6.55 -12.37 23.06
CA LYS A 613 -7.30 -11.13 23.22
C LYS A 613 -6.41 -9.94 22.84
N ILE A 614 -6.98 -8.95 22.18
CA ILE A 614 -6.36 -7.65 21.96
C ILE A 614 -6.92 -6.71 23.01
N GLU A 615 -6.04 -6.10 23.81
CA GLU A 615 -6.42 -5.24 24.92
C GLU A 615 -6.65 -3.79 24.46
N ASP A 616 -7.46 -3.04 25.21
CA ASP A 616 -7.80 -1.65 24.89
C ASP A 616 -6.56 -0.76 24.79
N ALA A 617 -5.58 -0.96 25.66
CA ALA A 617 -4.32 -0.21 25.67
C ALA A 617 -3.51 -0.36 24.36
N GLU A 618 -3.55 -1.54 23.72
CA GLU A 618 -2.87 -1.78 22.43
C GLU A 618 -3.50 -0.92 21.33
N VAL A 619 -4.82 -0.84 21.31
CA VAL A 619 -5.59 -0.05 20.33
C VAL A 619 -5.44 1.45 20.58
N GLU A 620 -5.55 1.88 21.84
CA GLU A 620 -5.37 3.28 22.23
C GLU A 620 -3.98 3.80 21.85
N ALA A 621 -2.94 2.98 21.99
CA ALA A 621 -1.58 3.32 21.59
C ALA A 621 -1.48 3.58 20.07
N GLN A 622 -2.16 2.79 19.24
CA GLN A 622 -2.16 2.98 17.78
C GLN A 622 -2.94 4.23 17.38
N ILE A 623 -4.09 4.47 17.99
CA ILE A 623 -4.89 5.67 17.73
C ILE A 623 -4.10 6.93 18.12
N ALA A 624 -3.49 6.94 19.32
CA ALA A 624 -2.67 8.06 19.78
C ALA A 624 -1.46 8.33 18.87
N ARG A 625 -0.85 7.27 18.33
CA ARG A 625 0.22 7.40 17.33
C ARG A 625 -0.26 8.09 16.05
N LEU A 626 -1.41 7.69 15.51
CA LEU A 626 -1.99 8.32 14.32
C LEU A 626 -2.36 9.79 14.58
N GLU A 627 -2.96 10.09 15.73
CA GLU A 627 -3.26 11.47 16.14
C GLU A 627 -2.01 12.34 16.24
N ALA A 628 -0.92 11.80 16.79
CA ALA A 628 0.37 12.49 16.85
C ALA A 628 0.94 12.81 15.45
N ILE A 629 0.85 11.87 14.51
CA ILE A 629 1.25 12.08 13.11
C ILE A 629 0.41 13.19 12.46
N LYS A 630 -0.91 13.17 12.67
CA LYS A 630 -1.84 14.18 12.13
C LYS A 630 -1.51 15.57 12.66
N LYS A 631 -1.32 15.68 13.97
CA LYS A 631 -0.98 16.95 14.65
C LYS A 631 0.37 17.51 14.17
N ALA A 632 1.42 16.67 14.11
CA ALA A 632 2.72 17.10 13.63
C ALA A 632 2.67 17.61 12.18
N ARG A 633 1.87 16.99 11.32
CA ARG A 633 1.63 17.45 9.95
C ARG A 633 0.94 18.82 9.91
N GLU A 634 -0.15 18.99 10.66
CA GLU A 634 -0.88 20.25 10.70
C GLU A 634 0.01 21.41 11.19
N GLU A 635 0.85 21.14 12.18
CA GLU A 635 1.84 22.10 12.67
C GLU A 635 2.90 22.46 11.61
N ALA A 636 3.40 21.46 10.87
CA ALA A 636 4.36 21.65 9.79
C ALA A 636 3.77 22.43 8.60
N GLU A 637 2.53 22.12 8.20
CA GLU A 637 1.81 22.84 7.14
C GLU A 637 1.54 24.31 7.55
N ALA A 638 1.13 24.54 8.79
CA ALA A 638 0.92 25.88 9.33
C ALA A 638 2.24 26.70 9.38
N ALA A 639 3.35 26.06 9.80
CA ALA A 639 4.66 26.69 9.81
C ALA A 639 5.15 27.04 8.39
N LYS A 640 4.93 26.16 7.41
CA LYS A 640 5.26 26.42 6.01
C LYS A 640 4.42 27.56 5.44
N ALA A 641 3.12 27.56 5.68
CA ALA A 641 2.23 28.63 5.24
C ALA A 641 2.61 30.00 5.84
N ALA A 642 2.99 30.02 7.12
CA ALA A 642 3.48 31.23 7.80
C ALA A 642 4.81 31.71 7.18
N ALA A 643 5.75 30.79 6.87
CA ALA A 643 7.01 31.14 6.23
C ALA A 643 6.83 31.67 4.79
N GLU A 644 5.88 31.13 4.03
CA GLU A 644 5.53 31.61 2.69
C GLU A 644 4.86 32.98 2.76
N ALA A 645 3.93 33.18 3.71
CA ALA A 645 3.31 34.49 3.94
C ALA A 645 4.34 35.56 4.30
N ALA A 646 5.36 35.20 5.08
CA ALA A 646 6.44 36.12 5.45
C ALA A 646 7.32 36.57 4.26
N LYS A 647 7.39 35.81 3.20
CA LYS A 647 8.16 36.12 1.97
C LYS A 647 7.37 36.99 0.98
N LYS A 648 6.09 37.24 1.20
CA LYS A 648 5.25 37.98 0.26
C LYS A 648 5.67 39.47 0.26
N ILE A 649 6.15 39.94 -0.90
CA ILE A 649 6.54 41.34 -1.13
C ILE A 649 5.35 42.05 -1.75
N GLU A 650 5.02 43.27 -1.24
CA GLU A 650 3.98 44.13 -1.84
C GLU A 650 4.44 44.66 -3.21
N PRO A 651 3.54 44.82 -4.19
CA PRO A 651 3.89 45.38 -5.50
C PRO A 651 4.56 46.74 -5.39
N GLN A 652 5.47 47.03 -6.32
CA GLN A 652 6.11 48.32 -6.45
C GLN A 652 5.05 49.43 -6.63
N LYS A 653 5.18 50.53 -5.89
CA LYS A 653 4.34 51.70 -6.05
C LYS A 653 4.72 52.52 -7.31
N PRO A 654 3.85 53.44 -7.79
CA PRO A 654 4.17 54.30 -8.89
C PRO A 654 5.47 55.09 -8.68
N GLU A 655 6.15 55.39 -9.78
CA GLU A 655 7.38 56.16 -9.77
C GLU A 655 7.19 57.53 -9.13
N VAL A 656 8.21 58.00 -8.39
CA VAL A 656 8.28 59.37 -7.82
C VAL A 656 9.50 60.10 -8.42
N THR A 657 9.41 61.40 -8.62
CA THR A 657 10.53 62.18 -9.13
C THR A 657 11.57 62.41 -8.04
N PHE A 658 12.80 62.76 -8.46
CA PHE A 658 13.88 63.09 -7.54
C PHE A 658 13.52 64.31 -6.65
N GLU A 659 12.81 65.31 -7.19
CA GLU A 659 12.31 66.47 -6.44
C GLU A 659 11.31 66.06 -5.39
N GLN A 660 10.41 65.14 -5.69
CA GLN A 660 9.42 64.62 -4.71
C GLN A 660 10.14 63.86 -3.57
N PHE A 661 11.14 63.03 -3.89
CA PHE A 661 11.96 62.39 -2.86
C PHE A 661 12.79 63.40 -2.06
N GLY A 662 13.46 64.34 -2.72
CA GLY A 662 14.25 65.39 -2.08
C GLY A 662 13.49 66.38 -1.20
N ALA A 663 12.16 66.47 -1.41
CA ALA A 663 11.25 67.24 -0.56
C ALA A 663 10.92 66.51 0.77
N MET A 664 11.26 65.23 0.91
CA MET A 664 11.06 64.49 2.15
C MET A 664 12.27 64.64 3.08
N ASP A 665 12.01 65.15 4.29
CA ASP A 665 13.06 65.29 5.32
C ASP A 665 13.10 64.06 6.21
N ILE A 666 13.89 63.06 5.78
CA ILE A 666 14.09 61.83 6.51
C ILE A 666 15.31 61.93 7.41
N ARG A 667 15.13 61.70 8.73
CA ARG A 667 16.17 61.88 9.74
C ARG A 667 16.24 60.74 10.74
N THR A 668 17.37 60.61 11.41
CA THR A 668 17.52 59.81 12.60
C THR A 668 17.03 60.51 13.83
N ALA A 669 16.43 59.79 14.75
CA ALA A 669 15.95 60.29 16.04
C ALA A 669 16.06 59.22 17.12
N THR A 670 16.23 59.64 18.39
CA THR A 670 16.26 58.73 19.53
C THR A 670 14.95 58.83 20.31
N VAL A 671 14.35 57.72 20.69
CA VAL A 671 13.17 57.69 21.54
C VAL A 671 13.58 57.98 22.99
N LEU A 672 13.07 59.09 23.55
CA LEU A 672 13.33 59.50 24.93
C LEU A 672 12.33 58.85 25.90
N GLU A 673 11.05 58.86 25.52
CA GLU A 673 9.97 58.34 26.33
C GLU A 673 8.97 57.62 25.43
N ALA A 674 8.30 56.61 26.00
CA ALA A 674 7.25 55.84 25.33
C ALA A 674 6.14 55.49 26.32
N GLU A 675 4.89 55.68 25.92
CA GLU A 675 3.73 55.31 26.73
C GLU A 675 2.58 54.78 25.86
N ARG A 676 1.73 53.90 26.42
CA ARG A 676 0.51 53.46 25.72
C ARG A 676 -0.52 54.59 25.68
N VAL A 677 -1.14 54.78 24.54
CA VAL A 677 -2.24 55.74 24.40
C VAL A 677 -3.49 55.16 25.08
N PRO A 678 -4.12 55.88 26.04
CA PRO A 678 -5.30 55.40 26.75
C PRO A 678 -6.45 54.99 25.80
N LYS A 679 -7.19 53.96 26.16
CA LYS A 679 -8.36 53.43 25.41
C LYS A 679 -8.02 52.90 23.99
N THR A 680 -6.80 52.40 23.78
CA THR A 680 -6.39 51.75 22.53
C THR A 680 -5.27 50.76 22.79
N ASP A 681 -5.36 49.57 22.17
CA ASP A 681 -4.37 48.49 22.31
C ASP A 681 -3.29 48.56 21.22
N LYS A 682 -3.45 49.51 20.25
CA LYS A 682 -2.61 49.53 19.04
C LYS A 682 -1.61 50.69 19.02
N LEU A 683 -1.76 51.72 19.87
CA LEU A 683 -1.01 52.96 19.75
C LEU A 683 -0.01 53.13 20.89
N LEU A 684 1.24 53.50 20.52
CA LEU A 684 2.23 54.09 21.43
C LEU A 684 2.37 55.57 21.10
N LYS A 685 2.45 56.42 22.17
CA LYS A 685 2.92 57.79 22.11
C LYS A 685 4.40 57.76 22.45
N LEU A 686 5.21 58.35 21.59
CA LEU A 686 6.66 58.43 21.72
C LEU A 686 7.09 59.86 21.78
N THR A 687 7.90 60.24 22.76
CA THR A 687 8.65 61.51 22.78
C THR A 687 10.03 61.21 22.20
N ILE A 688 10.40 61.87 21.12
CA ILE A 688 11.66 61.61 20.39
C ILE A 688 12.53 62.86 20.32
N ASP A 689 13.84 62.68 20.38
CA ASP A 689 14.83 63.71 20.09
C ASP A 689 15.28 63.60 18.63
N THR A 690 14.99 64.60 17.84
CA THR A 690 15.31 64.67 16.42
C THR A 690 16.65 65.38 16.15
N GLY A 691 17.35 65.84 17.17
CA GLY A 691 18.55 66.66 17.03
C GLY A 691 18.25 68.14 16.65
N ILE A 692 17.03 68.44 16.20
CA ILE A 692 16.54 69.75 15.90
C ILE A 692 15.58 70.21 16.99
N ASP A 693 14.70 69.36 17.44
CA ASP A 693 13.71 69.59 18.47
C ASP A 693 13.33 68.23 19.15
N GLN A 694 12.56 68.35 20.22
CA GLN A 694 11.86 67.23 20.82
C GLN A 694 10.41 67.23 20.36
N ARG A 695 9.88 66.15 19.87
CA ARG A 695 8.50 66.05 19.37
C ARG A 695 7.82 64.73 19.73
N THR A 696 6.50 64.78 19.66
CA THR A 696 5.64 63.67 19.90
C THR A 696 5.28 62.96 18.56
N ILE A 697 5.45 61.63 18.49
CA ILE A 697 4.90 60.81 17.42
C ILE A 697 3.97 59.77 18.03
N VAL A 698 2.80 59.56 17.40
CA VAL A 698 1.85 58.50 17.75
C VAL A 698 1.92 57.45 16.64
N SER A 699 2.25 56.20 17.02
CA SER A 699 2.44 55.11 16.05
C SER A 699 1.64 53.86 16.43
N GLY A 700 1.13 53.15 15.43
CA GLY A 700 0.34 51.91 15.55
C GLY A 700 1.18 50.68 15.81
N ILE A 701 2.13 50.73 16.74
CA ILE A 701 3.13 49.67 16.97
C ILE A 701 2.98 48.93 18.30
N ALA A 702 1.96 49.31 19.12
CA ALA A 702 1.78 48.70 20.44
C ALA A 702 1.39 47.24 20.43
N GLU A 703 1.01 46.69 19.27
CA GLU A 703 0.80 45.23 19.06
C GLU A 703 2.11 44.48 18.95
N TYR A 704 3.22 45.15 18.58
CA TYR A 704 4.50 44.53 18.31
C TYR A 704 5.62 44.89 19.27
N TYR A 705 5.48 46.05 19.97
CA TYR A 705 6.51 46.63 20.86
C TYR A 705 5.92 47.14 22.14
N SER A 706 6.55 46.90 23.28
CA SER A 706 6.21 47.50 24.54
C SER A 706 6.85 48.92 24.65
N PRO A 707 6.35 49.82 25.53
CA PRO A 707 6.99 51.10 25.78
C PRO A 707 8.47 50.96 26.18
N GLU A 708 8.79 49.98 27.01
CA GLU A 708 10.14 49.73 27.52
C GLU A 708 11.11 49.30 26.37
N ASP A 709 10.58 48.62 25.37
CA ASP A 709 11.36 48.23 24.19
C ASP A 709 11.74 49.43 23.32
N MET A 710 11.06 50.56 23.46
CA MET A 710 11.24 51.73 22.60
C MET A 710 12.23 52.74 23.14
N VAL A 711 12.27 52.94 24.45
CA VAL A 711 13.13 53.97 25.08
C VAL A 711 14.62 53.67 24.78
N GLY A 712 15.33 54.69 24.34
CA GLY A 712 16.74 54.61 23.97
C GLY A 712 17.03 54.09 22.56
N LYS A 713 15.99 53.62 21.81
CA LYS A 713 16.19 53.19 20.43
C LYS A 713 16.39 54.35 19.48
N GLN A 714 17.37 54.26 18.59
CA GLN A 714 17.53 55.13 17.47
C GLN A 714 16.71 54.60 16.27
N ILE A 715 15.88 55.46 15.69
CA ILE A 715 14.92 55.15 14.63
C ILE A 715 15.04 56.17 13.49
N CYS A 716 14.58 55.78 12.30
CA CYS A 716 14.44 56.71 11.17
C CYS A 716 13.00 57.23 11.11
N ILE A 717 12.86 58.53 10.88
CA ILE A 717 11.57 59.24 10.83
C ILE A 717 11.44 60.10 9.57
N LEU A 718 10.22 60.28 9.07
CA LEU A 718 9.90 61.37 8.17
C LEU A 718 9.54 62.62 9.03
N ALA A 719 10.44 63.59 9.09
CA ALA A 719 10.38 64.71 10.04
C ALA A 719 9.46 65.84 9.59
N ASN A 720 9.31 66.08 8.29
CA ASN A 720 8.49 67.19 7.74
C ASN A 720 7.07 66.73 7.32
N LEU A 721 6.60 65.60 7.83
CA LEU A 721 5.21 65.22 7.64
C LEU A 721 4.28 66.18 8.38
N ALA A 722 3.22 66.70 7.72
CA ALA A 722 2.23 67.62 8.32
C ALA A 722 1.66 66.99 9.62
N PRO A 723 1.57 67.81 10.71
CA PRO A 723 1.05 67.33 11.98
C PRO A 723 -0.37 66.79 11.86
N ARG A 724 -0.64 65.70 12.59
CA ARG A 724 -1.96 65.08 12.61
C ARG A 724 -2.37 64.77 14.04
N VAL A 725 -3.63 65.07 14.36
CA VAL A 725 -4.18 64.71 15.67
C VAL A 725 -4.70 63.25 15.64
N ILE A 726 -4.13 62.42 16.49
CA ILE A 726 -4.50 61.00 16.65
C ILE A 726 -4.95 60.82 18.10
N ARG A 727 -6.23 60.49 18.30
CA ARG A 727 -6.83 60.29 19.63
C ARG A 727 -6.59 61.47 20.58
N GLY A 728 -6.64 62.71 20.05
CA GLY A 728 -6.44 63.91 20.84
C GLY A 728 -4.97 64.30 21.09
N ILE A 729 -4.01 63.55 20.57
CA ILE A 729 -2.56 63.77 20.67
C ILE A 729 -2.06 64.26 19.31
N GLU A 730 -1.35 65.38 19.26
CA GLU A 730 -0.72 65.86 18.03
C GLU A 730 0.55 65.05 17.73
N SER A 731 0.56 64.36 16.59
CA SER A 731 1.71 63.58 16.08
C SER A 731 2.44 64.43 15.02
N LYS A 732 3.74 64.66 15.23
CA LYS A 732 4.60 65.50 14.34
C LYS A 732 5.70 64.60 13.70
N GLY A 733 5.33 63.91 12.62
CA GLY A 733 6.24 63.01 11.88
C GLY A 733 5.73 61.59 11.85
N MET A 734 6.47 60.73 11.18
CA MET A 734 6.16 59.32 11.03
C MET A 734 7.42 58.46 11.14
N ILE A 735 7.35 57.37 11.88
CA ILE A 735 8.44 56.39 11.97
C ILE A 735 8.48 55.59 10.68
N LEU A 736 9.67 55.41 10.13
CA LEU A 736 9.87 54.52 8.98
C LEU A 736 10.01 53.06 9.43
N MET A 737 9.19 52.25 8.88
CA MET A 737 9.15 50.82 9.21
C MET A 737 9.02 49.96 7.96
N ALA A 738 9.72 48.81 7.96
CA ALA A 738 9.52 47.76 6.95
C ALA A 738 8.36 46.86 7.40
N LYS A 739 7.36 46.68 6.51
CA LYS A 739 6.25 45.76 6.72
C LYS A 739 6.60 44.45 6.05
N GLN A 740 6.66 43.37 6.84
CA GLN A 740 6.85 42.01 6.31
C GLN A 740 5.55 41.44 5.76
N GLY A 741 5.65 40.39 4.94
CA GLY A 741 4.49 39.73 4.35
C GLY A 741 3.53 39.10 5.37
N ASP A 742 4.00 38.77 6.57
CA ASP A 742 3.21 38.31 7.73
C ASP A 742 2.50 39.47 8.50
N GLY A 743 2.63 40.69 8.01
CA GLY A 743 2.05 41.91 8.63
C GLY A 743 2.89 42.48 9.74
N LYS A 744 3.98 41.87 10.19
CA LYS A 744 4.86 42.40 11.24
C LYS A 744 5.65 43.61 10.75
N MET A 745 5.75 44.61 11.62
CA MET A 745 6.48 45.85 11.36
C MET A 745 7.87 45.79 11.99
N ARG A 746 8.92 46.13 11.24
CA ARG A 746 10.29 46.25 11.72
C ARG A 746 10.81 47.65 11.54
N PHE A 747 11.57 48.18 12.54
CA PHE A 747 12.18 49.49 12.44
C PHE A 747 13.26 49.49 11.34
N ILE A 748 13.32 50.61 10.61
CA ILE A 748 14.50 50.97 9.82
C ILE A 748 15.39 51.77 10.76
N THR A 749 16.57 51.23 11.08
CA THR A 749 17.54 51.82 12.00
C THR A 749 18.89 51.93 11.33
N PRO A 750 19.73 52.93 11.66
CA PRO A 750 21.11 52.92 11.25
C PRO A 750 21.83 51.69 11.77
N GLN A 751 22.79 51.14 11.00
CA GLN A 751 23.61 49.99 11.40
C GLN A 751 24.55 50.32 12.56
N GLU A 752 25.03 51.57 12.59
CA GLU A 752 25.85 52.12 13.66
C GLU A 752 25.18 53.33 14.24
N ALA A 753 25.45 53.67 15.50
CA ALA A 753 24.91 54.86 16.15
C ALA A 753 25.40 56.14 15.44
N VAL A 754 24.47 56.99 15.05
CA VAL A 754 24.73 58.28 14.41
C VAL A 754 24.15 59.41 15.25
N VAL A 755 24.55 60.64 15.02
CA VAL A 755 23.97 61.80 15.72
C VAL A 755 22.49 61.93 15.40
N ASN A 756 21.70 62.32 16.39
CA ASN A 756 20.27 62.63 16.14
C ASN A 756 20.16 63.79 15.14
N GLY A 757 19.19 63.69 14.22
CA GLY A 757 19.03 64.66 13.15
C GLY A 757 19.88 64.43 11.91
N ALA A 758 20.71 63.38 11.87
CA ALA A 758 21.42 63.03 10.65
C ALA A 758 20.39 62.78 9.52
N GLN A 759 20.61 63.47 8.40
CA GLN A 759 19.72 63.38 7.24
C GLN A 759 19.98 62.09 6.46
N ILE A 760 18.93 61.46 6.04
CA ILE A 760 18.96 60.24 5.20
C ILE A 760 18.53 60.66 3.80
N GLY A 761 19.43 60.41 2.80
CA GLY A 761 19.19 60.80 1.42
C GLY A 761 19.62 59.74 0.43
#